data_a44b1a7898a4760092092c8ddf52796f
#
_entry.id   a44b1a7898a4760092092c8ddf52796f
#
_cell.length_a   1.000
_cell.length_b   1.000
_cell.length_c   1.000
_cell.angle_alpha   90.00
_cell.angle_beta   90.00
_cell.angle_gamma   90.00
#
_symmetry.space_group_name_H-M   'P 1'
#
loop_
_entity.id
_entity.type
_entity.pdbx_description
1 polymer ?
#
loop_
_entity_poly.entity_id
_entity_poly.type
_entity_poly.pdbx_seq_one_letter_code
_entity_poly.pdbx_strand_id
1 'polypeptide(L)'
;GDFEGGGYTISNVKLQVKGSDHGFFRYLGKSAVVNDLKISGKITSEGSCKNIGGIAGVNYGTIGNCSFEGTVNGKTAVGAIAGINKPTGKIVNCRSNATVTATNQTGGIVGNNEGLVSECTSECSINTDELKTTMDIGGVDIGTLNLTGRVIDRNDMGGIVGVSTGIVSECINQGKIGFAHTGYNVGGIAGRQSGKVIDCHNEGEIYGRKDVGGIVGQAEPYIESEYLDDKVNQVQDSVSSINTTLSNIASTMSDTSTAAKTYVDNLSEQYDNSSKTLSESLGSLSDSIGESNPEAQQYMNNIHNSLDKIDSIQGNNHILNKEQAEAVSKEWQNINSNLSNIRGTISDSNKTAEDFVDDISNQIKEKDTNGDIDKLTNTVDDGIQSVTNDVQKISKQIKSIQNTVGDTLSVVTGDEEYMEDISSAASAKDTDGVVSESVNRGMVNGDLNVGGIVGTMNIEYDLDPEFDPDLTDSTDITLRSTVNNVVIRCSNYGEVTSKKNSVGGITGLEELGLVYGSESYGSVKSDTGDYAGGIAGNSVSAIANSYSLCNINAKDYVGGIVGSGYTVKNCVSASTITSDGEGLGSIAGTVSEEGEVKGNIFVGDDLDGIDNINYAGIADEKSYEEVMKLENIPEGFHKVKITFRAEDNVDIVKTIAYNGSFSESDLPQIPEKDGYYAVWPEDLVGKPMTENKTVEAEYSRWTESIVGTE
;
A
#
# COMPACT_ATOMS: atom_id res chain seq x y z
N GLY A 1 0.18 22.48 -24.72
CA GLY A 1 0.56 23.90 -24.59
C GLY A 1 1.23 24.15 -23.27
N ASP A 2 2.00 25.23 -23.22
CA ASP A 2 2.81 25.58 -22.08
C ASP A 2 2.14 26.69 -21.26
N PHE A 3 2.25 26.59 -19.96
CA PHE A 3 1.76 27.59 -19.00
C PHE A 3 2.91 27.99 -18.08
N GLU A 4 3.43 29.21 -18.28
CA GLU A 4 4.46 29.80 -17.42
C GLU A 4 3.83 30.71 -16.37
N GLY A 5 3.94 30.31 -15.10
CA GLY A 5 3.42 31.07 -13.97
C GLY A 5 4.30 32.26 -13.58
N GLY A 6 5.59 32.25 -14.00
CA GLY A 6 6.54 33.33 -13.74
C GLY A 6 6.81 33.59 -12.27
N GLY A 7 6.58 32.61 -11.40
CA GLY A 7 6.72 32.74 -9.96
C GLY A 7 5.58 33.49 -9.26
N TYR A 8 4.54 33.91 -10.01
CA TYR A 8 3.39 34.61 -9.44
C TYR A 8 2.40 33.65 -8.77
N THR A 9 1.66 34.16 -7.79
CA THR A 9 0.65 33.42 -7.06
C THR A 9 -0.76 33.76 -7.52
N ILE A 10 -1.53 32.75 -7.90
CA ILE A 10 -2.97 32.86 -8.09
C ILE A 10 -3.64 32.54 -6.77
N SER A 11 -4.15 33.57 -6.08
CA SER A 11 -4.69 33.46 -4.72
C SER A 11 -6.22 33.34 -4.71
N ASN A 12 -6.76 32.82 -3.57
CA ASN A 12 -8.21 32.72 -3.31
C ASN A 12 -8.96 31.85 -4.34
N VAL A 13 -8.30 30.88 -4.93
CA VAL A 13 -8.94 29.89 -5.79
C VAL A 13 -9.97 29.12 -4.98
N LYS A 14 -11.21 29.09 -5.42
CA LYS A 14 -12.31 28.35 -4.79
C LYS A 14 -13.02 27.53 -5.85
N LEU A 15 -12.74 26.23 -5.85
CA LEU A 15 -13.38 25.29 -6.76
C LEU A 15 -14.20 24.31 -5.92
N GLN A 16 -15.52 24.28 -6.18
CA GLN A 16 -16.42 23.26 -5.70
C GLN A 16 -16.77 22.37 -6.86
N VAL A 17 -16.27 21.14 -6.84
CA VAL A 17 -16.31 20.26 -8.00
C VAL A 17 -17.27 19.10 -7.80
N LYS A 18 -17.87 18.65 -8.90
CA LYS A 18 -18.70 17.44 -9.00
C LYS A 18 -18.12 16.53 -10.06
N GLY A 19 -18.05 15.24 -9.76
CA GLY A 19 -17.43 14.27 -10.67
C GLY A 19 -15.91 14.18 -10.49
N SER A 20 -15.25 13.58 -11.46
CA SER A 20 -13.82 13.25 -11.40
C SER A 20 -12.96 14.18 -12.25
N ASP A 21 -11.65 14.06 -12.08
CA ASP A 21 -10.61 14.73 -12.89
C ASP A 21 -10.67 16.25 -12.77
N HIS A 22 -10.49 16.77 -11.59
CA HIS A 22 -10.54 18.19 -11.30
C HIS A 22 -9.28 18.71 -10.59
N GLY A 23 -8.87 19.89 -10.98
CA GLY A 23 -7.84 20.72 -10.42
C GLY A 23 -7.98 22.11 -10.99
N PHE A 24 -6.98 22.96 -10.83
CA PHE A 24 -6.92 24.23 -11.59
C PHE A 24 -6.95 23.94 -13.10
N PHE A 25 -6.19 22.90 -13.53
CA PHE A 25 -6.34 22.24 -14.83
C PHE A 25 -7.02 20.90 -14.65
N ARG A 26 -7.96 20.53 -15.52
CA ARG A 26 -8.54 19.19 -15.49
C ARG A 26 -7.57 18.14 -16.00
N TYR A 27 -6.98 18.40 -17.17
CA TYR A 27 -6.07 17.50 -17.87
C TYR A 27 -4.86 18.25 -18.39
N LEU A 28 -3.68 17.70 -18.18
CA LEU A 28 -2.46 18.10 -18.84
C LEU A 28 -2.04 16.99 -19.80
N GLY A 29 -2.05 17.28 -21.12
CA GLY A 29 -1.67 16.31 -22.14
C GLY A 29 -0.15 16.05 -22.18
N LYS A 30 0.30 15.02 -22.88
CA LYS A 30 1.71 14.56 -22.92
C LYS A 30 2.75 15.65 -23.23
N SER A 31 2.40 16.64 -24.04
CA SER A 31 3.26 17.76 -24.39
C SER A 31 2.97 19.05 -23.61
N ALA A 32 2.10 19.00 -22.62
CA ALA A 32 1.81 20.16 -21.79
C ALA A 32 2.91 20.35 -20.74
N VAL A 33 3.29 21.61 -20.52
CA VAL A 33 4.21 22.01 -19.46
C VAL A 33 3.54 23.09 -18.60
N VAL A 34 3.50 22.90 -17.30
CA VAL A 34 3.11 23.93 -16.33
C VAL A 34 4.33 24.18 -15.46
N ASN A 35 4.84 25.39 -15.48
CA ASN A 35 6.06 25.74 -14.78
C ASN A 35 5.92 27.04 -13.97
N ASP A 36 6.63 27.13 -12.82
CA ASP A 36 6.70 28.30 -11.96
C ASP A 36 5.34 28.88 -11.53
N LEU A 37 4.32 28.01 -11.36
CA LEU A 37 2.98 28.40 -10.95
C LEU A 37 2.78 28.17 -9.44
N LYS A 38 2.33 29.22 -8.75
CA LYS A 38 1.91 29.11 -7.34
C LYS A 38 0.40 29.29 -7.23
N ILE A 39 -0.27 28.39 -6.54
CA ILE A 39 -1.72 28.45 -6.31
C ILE A 39 -1.99 28.43 -4.81
N SER A 40 -2.87 29.34 -4.35
CA SER A 40 -3.39 29.32 -2.99
C SER A 40 -4.90 29.29 -3.01
N GLY A 41 -5.52 28.32 -2.33
CA GLY A 41 -6.97 28.22 -2.33
C GLY A 41 -7.55 26.93 -1.76
N LYS A 42 -8.80 26.69 -2.16
CA LYS A 42 -9.58 25.55 -1.69
C LYS A 42 -10.26 24.84 -2.85
N ILE A 43 -9.97 23.55 -2.98
CA ILE A 43 -10.62 22.65 -3.96
C ILE A 43 -11.39 21.62 -3.16
N THR A 44 -12.71 21.68 -3.22
CA THR A 44 -13.60 20.80 -2.47
C THR A 44 -14.48 20.04 -3.42
N SER A 45 -14.67 18.77 -3.13
CA SER A 45 -15.52 17.90 -3.93
C SER A 45 -16.84 17.59 -3.22
N GLU A 46 -17.88 17.37 -4.00
CA GLU A 46 -19.18 16.85 -3.55
C GLU A 46 -19.33 15.40 -4.02
N GLY A 47 -19.65 14.50 -3.08
CA GLY A 47 -19.87 13.09 -3.38
C GLY A 47 -18.60 12.30 -3.67
N SER A 48 -18.68 11.30 -4.54
CA SER A 48 -17.59 10.34 -4.80
C SER A 48 -16.61 10.79 -5.89
N CYS A 49 -16.05 11.99 -5.76
CA CYS A 49 -15.11 12.54 -6.74
C CYS A 49 -13.72 11.88 -6.65
N LYS A 50 -13.14 11.56 -7.81
CA LYS A 50 -11.81 10.95 -7.96
C LYS A 50 -10.87 11.88 -8.74
N ASN A 51 -9.57 11.64 -8.62
CA ASN A 51 -8.53 12.35 -9.34
C ASN A 51 -8.61 13.86 -9.11
N ILE A 52 -8.47 14.29 -7.87
CA ILE A 52 -8.55 15.69 -7.48
C ILE A 52 -7.17 16.20 -7.10
N GLY A 53 -6.73 17.26 -7.76
CA GLY A 53 -5.45 17.90 -7.45
C GLY A 53 -5.56 19.42 -7.32
N GLY A 54 -4.61 20.02 -6.64
CA GLY A 54 -4.54 21.49 -6.52
C GLY A 54 -4.23 22.15 -7.86
N ILE A 55 -3.31 21.58 -8.62
CA ILE A 55 -2.89 22.08 -9.94
C ILE A 55 -3.59 21.28 -11.05
N ALA A 56 -3.51 19.96 -11.05
CA ALA A 56 -4.10 19.13 -12.10
C ALA A 56 -4.94 17.99 -11.56
N GLY A 57 -6.08 17.69 -12.20
CA GLY A 57 -6.81 16.43 -11.98
C GLY A 57 -6.01 15.24 -12.48
N VAL A 58 -5.63 15.27 -13.77
CA VAL A 58 -4.85 14.23 -14.45
C VAL A 58 -3.67 14.84 -15.16
N ASN A 59 -2.47 14.34 -14.90
CA ASN A 59 -1.23 14.80 -15.53
C ASN A 59 -0.62 13.72 -16.44
N TYR A 60 -0.51 13.98 -17.72
CA TYR A 60 0.32 13.25 -18.68
C TYR A 60 1.58 14.04 -19.11
N GLY A 61 1.65 15.32 -18.75
CA GLY A 61 2.70 16.28 -19.14
C GLY A 61 3.71 16.50 -18.03
N THR A 62 4.22 17.72 -17.96
CA THR A 62 5.19 18.13 -16.93
C THR A 62 4.61 19.24 -16.05
N ILE A 63 4.70 19.06 -14.74
CA ILE A 63 4.46 20.10 -13.73
C ILE A 63 5.81 20.33 -13.02
N GLY A 64 6.41 21.51 -13.24
CA GLY A 64 7.72 21.83 -12.70
C GLY A 64 7.73 23.10 -11.85
N ASN A 65 8.52 23.15 -10.79
CA ASN A 65 8.72 24.33 -9.93
C ASN A 65 7.41 24.95 -9.41
N CYS A 66 6.36 24.16 -9.25
CA CYS A 66 5.04 24.65 -8.89
C CYS A 66 4.75 24.47 -7.41
N SER A 67 3.81 25.23 -6.86
CA SER A 67 3.38 25.06 -5.48
C SER A 67 1.88 25.19 -5.28
N PHE A 68 1.36 24.46 -4.31
CA PHE A 68 -0.02 24.59 -3.86
C PHE A 68 -0.09 24.77 -2.34
N GLU A 69 -0.88 25.76 -1.91
CA GLU A 69 -1.16 26.02 -0.50
C GLU A 69 -2.68 26.06 -0.27
N GLY A 70 -3.18 25.39 0.78
CA GLY A 70 -4.59 25.47 1.17
C GLY A 70 -5.25 24.15 1.50
N THR A 71 -6.36 23.83 0.82
CA THR A 71 -7.14 22.61 1.10
C THR A 71 -7.52 21.90 -0.19
N VAL A 72 -7.33 20.57 -0.21
CA VAL A 72 -7.83 19.70 -1.29
C VAL A 72 -8.59 18.54 -0.67
N ASN A 73 -9.83 18.31 -1.08
CA ASN A 73 -10.55 17.13 -0.65
C ASN A 73 -11.21 16.38 -1.82
N GLY A 74 -11.32 15.07 -1.68
CA GLY A 74 -11.94 14.16 -2.64
C GLY A 74 -12.26 12.82 -2.00
N LYS A 75 -12.49 11.80 -2.83
CA LYS A 75 -12.73 10.44 -2.33
C LYS A 75 -11.56 9.50 -2.64
N THR A 76 -11.04 9.53 -3.86
CA THR A 76 -9.99 8.62 -4.31
C THR A 76 -9.02 9.36 -5.22
N ALA A 77 -7.74 9.07 -5.11
CA ALA A 77 -6.64 9.69 -5.85
C ALA A 77 -6.66 11.23 -5.68
N VAL A 78 -6.28 11.67 -4.49
CA VAL A 78 -6.28 13.10 -4.11
C VAL A 78 -4.88 13.53 -3.73
N GLY A 79 -4.37 14.57 -4.38
CA GLY A 79 -3.06 15.15 -4.08
C GLY A 79 -3.08 16.68 -4.09
N ALA A 80 -2.17 17.31 -3.37
CA ALA A 80 -2.11 18.77 -3.36
C ALA A 80 -1.65 19.35 -4.71
N ILE A 81 -0.88 18.61 -5.50
CA ILE A 81 -0.43 19.01 -6.84
C ILE A 81 -1.29 18.35 -7.92
N ALA A 82 -1.36 17.02 -7.93
CA ALA A 82 -2.15 16.30 -8.93
C ALA A 82 -2.97 15.16 -8.31
N GLY A 83 -4.15 14.86 -8.86
CA GLY A 83 -4.93 13.69 -8.50
C GLY A 83 -4.23 12.41 -8.95
N ILE A 84 -3.93 12.33 -10.24
CA ILE A 84 -3.20 11.20 -10.83
C ILE A 84 -2.10 11.69 -11.77
N ASN A 85 -0.92 11.09 -11.66
CA ASN A 85 0.22 11.29 -12.55
C ASN A 85 0.41 10.05 -13.41
N LYS A 86 0.14 10.17 -14.71
CA LYS A 86 0.13 9.06 -15.67
C LYS A 86 1.56 8.67 -16.12
N PRO A 87 1.79 7.51 -16.79
CA PRO A 87 3.14 7.00 -17.08
C PRO A 87 4.07 7.98 -17.80
N THR A 88 3.54 8.89 -18.61
CA THR A 88 4.34 9.94 -19.26
C THR A 88 4.44 11.23 -18.45
N GLY A 89 3.71 11.31 -17.35
CA GLY A 89 3.63 12.50 -16.50
C GLY A 89 4.88 12.66 -15.64
N LYS A 90 5.28 13.91 -15.44
CA LYS A 90 6.41 14.28 -14.59
C LYS A 90 5.99 15.40 -13.64
N ILE A 91 6.30 15.25 -12.37
CA ILE A 91 6.12 16.28 -11.34
C ILE A 91 7.48 16.47 -10.68
N VAL A 92 8.09 17.62 -10.90
CA VAL A 92 9.49 17.86 -10.54
C VAL A 92 9.63 19.17 -9.76
N ASN A 93 10.39 19.16 -8.67
CA ASN A 93 10.70 20.32 -7.83
C ASN A 93 9.44 21.11 -7.41
N CYS A 94 8.38 20.37 -7.02
CA CYS A 94 7.13 20.96 -6.57
C CYS A 94 7.03 20.98 -5.05
N ARG A 95 6.29 21.94 -4.50
CA ARG A 95 6.06 22.09 -3.06
C ARG A 95 4.58 22.14 -2.73
N SER A 96 4.21 21.54 -1.61
CA SER A 96 2.84 21.59 -1.12
C SER A 96 2.79 21.87 0.37
N ASN A 97 1.88 22.76 0.76
CA ASN A 97 1.52 23.02 2.15
C ASN A 97 -0.01 23.11 2.24
N ALA A 98 -0.65 21.97 2.47
CA ALA A 98 -2.09 21.87 2.36
C ALA A 98 -2.67 20.87 3.37
N THR A 99 -3.96 21.04 3.66
CA THR A 99 -4.77 19.97 4.25
C THR A 99 -5.35 19.14 3.12
N VAL A 100 -4.94 17.88 3.05
CA VAL A 100 -5.40 16.93 2.03
C VAL A 100 -6.24 15.84 2.71
N THR A 101 -7.48 15.67 2.24
CA THR A 101 -8.42 14.71 2.84
C THR A 101 -9.06 13.84 1.77
N ALA A 102 -8.95 12.52 1.92
CA ALA A 102 -9.65 11.56 1.06
C ALA A 102 -9.87 10.23 1.80
N THR A 103 -10.62 9.31 1.17
CA THR A 103 -10.80 7.95 1.68
C THR A 103 -9.68 7.04 1.21
N ASN A 104 -9.28 7.11 -0.07
CA ASN A 104 -8.27 6.23 -0.65
C ASN A 104 -7.29 7.02 -1.49
N GLN A 105 -6.04 6.56 -1.55
CA GLN A 105 -4.97 7.09 -2.40
C GLN A 105 -4.78 8.60 -2.19
N THR A 106 -4.34 8.93 -0.98
CA THR A 106 -4.14 10.32 -0.57
C THR A 106 -2.64 10.64 -0.50
N GLY A 107 -2.19 11.62 -1.26
CA GLY A 107 -0.79 12.06 -1.25
C GLY A 107 -0.61 13.55 -1.02
N GLY A 108 0.48 13.94 -0.41
CA GLY A 108 0.84 15.35 -0.24
C GLY A 108 1.18 16.03 -1.56
N ILE A 109 1.63 15.28 -2.56
CA ILE A 109 1.89 15.74 -3.92
C ILE A 109 0.89 15.12 -4.89
N VAL A 110 0.78 13.79 -4.93
CA VAL A 110 -0.05 13.07 -5.90
C VAL A 110 -0.86 11.98 -5.21
N GLY A 111 -2.13 11.83 -5.57
CA GLY A 111 -2.95 10.70 -5.09
C GLY A 111 -2.49 9.35 -5.65
N ASN A 112 -2.32 9.25 -6.97
CA ASN A 112 -1.83 8.03 -7.64
C ASN A 112 -0.74 8.39 -8.65
N ASN A 113 0.43 7.78 -8.53
CA ASN A 113 1.58 7.99 -9.40
C ASN A 113 1.90 6.76 -10.25
N GLU A 114 1.77 6.89 -11.56
CA GLU A 114 2.22 5.91 -12.55
C GLU A 114 3.47 6.41 -13.33
N GLY A 115 3.89 7.66 -13.11
CA GLY A 115 4.99 8.34 -13.79
C GLY A 115 6.15 8.68 -12.87
N LEU A 116 6.71 9.87 -13.05
CA LEU A 116 7.83 10.36 -12.25
C LEU A 116 7.39 11.47 -11.29
N VAL A 117 7.74 11.33 -10.02
CA VAL A 117 7.69 12.39 -9.00
C VAL A 117 9.09 12.53 -8.42
N SER A 118 9.73 13.68 -8.59
CA SER A 118 11.09 13.88 -8.09
C SER A 118 11.32 15.26 -7.49
N GLU A 119 12.26 15.36 -6.55
CA GLU A 119 12.70 16.61 -5.91
C GLU A 119 11.55 17.40 -5.27
N CYS A 120 10.48 16.72 -4.85
CA CYS A 120 9.28 17.35 -4.31
C CYS A 120 9.30 17.41 -2.78
N THR A 121 8.76 18.49 -2.21
CA THR A 121 8.62 18.66 -0.75
C THR A 121 7.16 18.79 -0.37
N SER A 122 6.73 18.02 0.62
CA SER A 122 5.39 18.10 1.21
C SER A 122 5.44 18.50 2.68
N GLU A 123 4.73 19.57 3.02
CA GLU A 123 4.44 20.02 4.38
C GLU A 123 2.93 19.84 4.71
N CYS A 124 2.29 18.89 4.05
CA CYS A 124 0.84 18.68 4.13
C CYS A 124 0.40 18.00 5.42
N SER A 125 -0.79 18.36 5.89
CA SER A 125 -1.56 17.58 6.84
C SER A 125 -2.49 16.62 6.08
N ILE A 126 -2.22 15.32 6.17
CA ILE A 126 -2.92 14.30 5.37
C ILE A 126 -3.80 13.47 6.29
N ASN A 127 -5.13 13.59 6.13
CA ASN A 127 -6.10 12.81 6.91
C ASN A 127 -5.86 12.84 8.43
N THR A 128 -5.47 13.98 8.97
CA THR A 128 -5.08 14.14 10.38
C THR A 128 -6.26 14.36 11.34
N ASP A 129 -7.48 14.38 10.85
CA ASP A 129 -8.70 14.53 11.61
C ASP A 129 -9.29 13.19 12.03
N GLU A 130 -9.85 13.13 13.24
CA GLU A 130 -10.55 11.96 13.75
C GLU A 130 -11.75 11.60 12.86
N LEU A 131 -11.86 10.34 12.46
CA LEU A 131 -13.04 9.81 11.79
C LEU A 131 -14.16 9.60 12.83
N LYS A 132 -15.08 10.54 12.90
CA LYS A 132 -16.28 10.39 13.74
C LYS A 132 -17.28 9.48 13.04
N THR A 133 -17.25 8.21 13.33
CA THR A 133 -18.31 7.26 13.01
C THR A 133 -19.43 7.40 14.05
N THR A 134 -20.28 8.41 13.94
CA THR A 134 -21.47 8.55 14.78
C THR A 134 -22.63 7.81 14.14
N MET A 135 -22.89 6.58 14.57
CA MET A 135 -24.26 6.07 14.65
C MET A 135 -24.75 6.32 16.07
N ASP A 136 -25.49 7.39 16.26
CA ASP A 136 -26.23 7.63 17.52
C ASP A 136 -27.50 6.80 17.51
N ILE A 137 -27.52 5.68 18.22
CA ILE A 137 -28.71 4.94 18.53
C ILE A 137 -28.96 5.09 20.04
N GLY A 138 -29.66 6.13 20.41
CA GLY A 138 -30.18 6.27 21.78
C GLY A 138 -29.12 6.46 22.86
N GLY A 139 -28.01 7.13 22.57
CA GLY A 139 -26.96 7.44 23.55
C GLY A 139 -25.97 6.31 23.83
N VAL A 140 -26.01 5.24 23.07
CA VAL A 140 -24.98 4.20 23.06
C VAL A 140 -24.03 4.46 21.88
N ASP A 141 -22.78 4.75 22.19
CA ASP A 141 -21.72 4.85 21.17
C ASP A 141 -21.43 3.45 20.61
N ILE A 142 -21.99 3.15 19.44
CA ILE A 142 -21.79 1.88 18.72
C ILE A 142 -20.49 1.91 17.91
N GLY A 143 -19.80 3.05 17.84
CA GLY A 143 -18.50 3.17 17.19
C GLY A 143 -17.42 2.24 17.76
N THR A 144 -17.63 1.74 18.99
CA THR A 144 -16.76 0.76 19.64
C THR A 144 -17.23 -0.70 19.46
N LEU A 145 -18.42 -0.92 18.94
CA LEU A 145 -18.96 -2.26 18.65
C LEU A 145 -18.90 -2.50 17.14
N ASN A 146 -17.88 -3.18 16.70
CA ASN A 146 -17.69 -3.60 15.32
C ASN A 146 -18.72 -4.68 14.92
N LEU A 147 -19.97 -4.26 14.72
CA LEU A 147 -21.07 -5.17 14.39
C LEU A 147 -21.19 -5.51 12.90
N THR A 148 -20.40 -4.88 12.02
CA THR A 148 -20.52 -5.06 10.57
C THR A 148 -19.22 -5.40 9.85
N GLY A 149 -18.09 -5.53 10.52
CA GLY A 149 -16.81 -5.94 9.88
C GLY A 149 -16.28 -5.00 8.79
N ARG A 150 -16.91 -3.86 8.54
CA ARG A 150 -16.43 -2.83 7.60
C ARG A 150 -16.33 -1.50 8.29
N VAL A 151 -15.20 -1.26 8.88
CA VAL A 151 -14.76 0.12 9.14
C VAL A 151 -14.42 0.69 7.76
N ILE A 152 -15.12 1.73 7.32
CA ILE A 152 -14.71 2.50 6.15
C ILE A 152 -13.51 3.31 6.62
N ASP A 153 -12.34 2.73 6.52
CA ASP A 153 -11.11 3.37 6.92
C ASP A 153 -10.44 4.09 5.75
N ARG A 154 -9.45 4.87 6.05
CA ARG A 154 -8.65 5.61 5.08
C ARG A 154 -7.48 4.74 4.65
N ASN A 155 -7.29 4.56 3.34
CA ASN A 155 -6.30 3.66 2.80
C ASN A 155 -5.32 4.37 1.89
N ASP A 156 -4.11 3.82 1.77
CA ASP A 156 -3.07 4.27 0.87
C ASP A 156 -2.76 5.77 1.06
N MET A 157 -2.21 6.10 2.23
CA MET A 157 -1.86 7.46 2.59
C MET A 157 -0.35 7.66 2.59
N GLY A 158 0.14 8.60 1.81
CA GLY A 158 1.57 8.93 1.77
C GLY A 158 1.87 10.42 1.81
N GLY A 159 2.98 10.78 2.39
CA GLY A 159 3.40 12.18 2.47
C GLY A 159 3.67 12.82 1.11
N ILE A 160 4.06 12.01 0.14
CA ILE A 160 4.28 12.42 -1.26
C ILE A 160 3.21 11.80 -2.15
N VAL A 161 3.06 10.48 -2.16
CA VAL A 161 2.12 9.77 -3.03
C VAL A 161 1.24 8.81 -2.24
N GLY A 162 -0.05 8.70 -2.58
CA GLY A 162 -0.94 7.69 -1.99
C GLY A 162 -0.56 6.29 -2.47
N VAL A 163 -0.58 6.06 -3.77
CA VAL A 163 -0.14 4.82 -4.43
C VAL A 163 0.88 5.17 -5.50
N SER A 164 1.91 4.33 -5.67
CA SER A 164 2.89 4.48 -6.74
C SER A 164 3.26 3.14 -7.39
N THR A 165 3.04 3.06 -8.70
CA THR A 165 3.61 2.05 -9.59
C THR A 165 4.75 2.65 -10.45
N GLY A 166 4.98 3.96 -10.34
CA GLY A 166 6.04 4.70 -11.03
C GLY A 166 7.24 4.96 -10.13
N ILE A 167 7.95 6.04 -10.41
CA ILE A 167 9.17 6.42 -9.70
C ILE A 167 8.90 7.61 -8.77
N VAL A 168 9.34 7.49 -7.52
CA VAL A 168 9.39 8.59 -6.54
C VAL A 168 10.84 8.73 -6.08
N SER A 169 11.48 9.86 -6.35
CA SER A 169 12.89 10.05 -6.02
C SER A 169 13.19 11.43 -5.41
N GLU A 170 14.16 11.47 -4.52
CA GLU A 170 14.68 12.72 -3.92
C GLU A 170 13.58 13.61 -3.31
N CYS A 171 12.53 12.98 -2.77
CA CYS A 171 11.39 13.67 -2.20
C CYS A 171 11.47 13.75 -0.68
N ILE A 172 10.93 14.83 -0.11
CA ILE A 172 10.96 15.08 1.34
C ILE A 172 9.54 15.28 1.86
N ASN A 173 9.16 14.49 2.86
CA ASN A 173 7.96 14.76 3.65
C ASN A 173 8.31 15.39 4.98
N GLN A 174 7.72 16.55 5.28
CA GLN A 174 7.80 17.27 6.55
C GLN A 174 6.43 17.40 7.23
N GLY A 175 5.38 16.90 6.55
CA GLY A 175 4.01 17.00 7.01
C GLY A 175 3.60 15.83 7.93
N LYS A 176 2.48 16.01 8.59
CA LYS A 176 1.86 15.00 9.46
C LYS A 176 0.88 14.14 8.67
N ILE A 177 0.95 12.81 8.86
CA ILE A 177 0.14 11.85 8.11
C ILE A 177 -0.67 11.00 9.07
N GLY A 178 -1.96 10.86 8.77
CA GLY A 178 -2.87 9.96 9.45
C GLY A 178 -3.30 10.42 10.85
N PHE A 179 -4.05 9.56 11.47
CA PHE A 179 -4.56 9.73 12.84
C PHE A 179 -4.39 8.40 13.59
N ALA A 180 -4.13 8.46 14.89
CA ALA A 180 -3.90 7.28 15.71
C ALA A 180 -5.04 6.25 15.57
N HIS A 181 -4.67 4.98 15.45
CA HIS A 181 -5.59 3.83 15.34
C HIS A 181 -6.49 3.82 14.09
N THR A 182 -6.19 4.62 13.07
CA THR A 182 -6.97 4.67 11.83
C THR A 182 -6.06 4.68 10.61
N GLY A 183 -6.51 4.03 9.53
CA GLY A 183 -5.80 4.03 8.27
C GLY A 183 -4.91 2.81 8.05
N TYR A 184 -4.92 2.36 6.80
CA TYR A 184 -4.16 1.22 6.30
C TYR A 184 -3.21 1.70 5.22
N ASN A 185 -2.05 1.04 5.10
CA ASN A 185 -1.00 1.41 4.14
C ASN A 185 -0.62 2.88 4.29
N VAL A 186 0.00 3.24 5.41
CA VAL A 186 0.36 4.61 5.74
C VAL A 186 1.86 4.79 5.71
N GLY A 187 2.37 5.63 4.82
CA GLY A 187 3.80 5.85 4.68
C GLY A 187 4.22 7.32 4.64
N GLY A 188 5.42 7.60 5.08
CA GLY A 188 5.98 8.96 5.05
C GLY A 188 6.15 9.51 3.63
N ILE A 189 6.40 8.64 2.67
CA ILE A 189 6.55 8.98 1.25
C ILE A 189 5.40 8.37 0.43
N ALA A 190 5.20 7.07 0.52
CA ALA A 190 4.15 6.37 -0.23
C ALA A 190 3.27 5.54 0.72
N GLY A 191 1.94 5.58 0.55
CA GLY A 191 1.05 4.68 1.25
C GLY A 191 1.30 3.24 0.79
N ARG A 192 1.24 3.01 -0.52
CA ARG A 192 1.52 1.72 -1.14
C ARG A 192 2.36 1.91 -2.40
N GLN A 193 3.29 0.99 -2.65
CA GLN A 193 4.16 1.08 -3.82
C GLN A 193 4.57 -0.29 -4.38
N SER A 194 4.67 -0.39 -5.71
CA SER A 194 5.26 -1.52 -6.44
C SER A 194 6.27 -1.06 -7.51
N GLY A 195 6.47 0.25 -7.67
CA GLY A 195 7.49 0.85 -8.53
C GLY A 195 8.82 1.07 -7.79
N LYS A 196 9.37 2.28 -7.83
CA LYS A 196 10.62 2.65 -7.14
C LYS A 196 10.45 3.85 -6.21
N VAL A 197 10.96 3.72 -4.98
CA VAL A 197 11.17 4.84 -4.05
C VAL A 197 12.66 4.94 -3.76
N ILE A 198 13.30 6.05 -4.14
CA ILE A 198 14.75 6.20 -4.14
C ILE A 198 15.14 7.52 -3.49
N ASP A 199 16.08 7.49 -2.53
CA ASP A 199 16.67 8.67 -1.89
C ASP A 199 15.61 9.65 -1.37
N CYS A 200 14.60 9.11 -0.69
CA CYS A 200 13.50 9.90 -0.13
C CYS A 200 13.65 10.04 1.39
N HIS A 201 13.22 11.18 1.91
CA HIS A 201 13.37 11.51 3.33
C HIS A 201 12.02 11.77 3.98
N ASN A 202 11.78 11.14 5.13
CA ASN A 202 10.66 11.49 5.99
C ASN A 202 11.14 12.15 7.28
N GLU A 203 10.63 13.35 7.54
CA GLU A 203 10.85 14.13 8.78
C GLU A 203 9.54 14.31 9.56
N GLY A 204 8.39 13.95 8.95
CA GLY A 204 7.06 14.13 9.52
C GLY A 204 6.63 12.97 10.43
N GLU A 205 5.62 13.23 11.25
CA GLU A 205 5.01 12.24 12.13
C GLU A 205 3.99 11.38 11.36
N ILE A 206 4.04 10.07 11.55
CA ILE A 206 3.18 9.10 10.88
C ILE A 206 2.30 8.38 11.91
N TYR A 207 1.01 8.34 11.66
CA TYR A 207 0.03 7.63 12.48
C TYR A 207 -0.86 6.76 11.60
N GLY A 208 -1.09 5.53 12.00
CA GLY A 208 -1.95 4.60 11.28
C GLY A 208 -2.49 3.48 12.16
N ARG A 209 -3.19 2.55 11.55
CA ARG A 209 -3.66 1.33 12.21
C ARG A 209 -2.82 0.11 11.79
N LYS A 210 -2.73 -0.18 10.51
CA LYS A 210 -2.01 -1.35 9.99
C LYS A 210 -1.15 -0.95 8.80
N ASP A 211 -0.03 -1.63 8.65
CA ASP A 211 0.95 -1.43 7.59
C ASP A 211 1.45 0.02 7.54
N VAL A 212 2.14 0.40 8.63
CA VAL A 212 2.57 1.76 8.86
C VAL A 212 4.10 1.85 8.76
N GLY A 213 4.59 2.61 7.78
CA GLY A 213 6.02 2.75 7.53
C GLY A 213 6.51 4.18 7.51
N GLY A 214 7.74 4.41 7.95
CA GLY A 214 8.35 5.73 7.92
C GLY A 214 8.56 6.26 6.49
N ILE A 215 8.68 5.38 5.51
CA ILE A 215 8.80 5.71 4.07
C ILE A 215 7.62 5.13 3.31
N VAL A 216 7.35 3.83 3.42
CA VAL A 216 6.30 3.14 2.67
C VAL A 216 5.42 2.36 3.65
N GLY A 217 4.09 2.50 3.55
CA GLY A 217 3.15 1.70 4.33
C GLY A 217 3.22 0.24 3.90
N GLN A 218 2.91 -0.04 2.65
CA GLN A 218 2.97 -1.36 2.05
C GLN A 218 3.88 -1.34 0.80
N ALA A 219 4.93 -2.15 0.82
CA ALA A 219 5.76 -2.45 -0.34
C ALA A 219 5.24 -3.72 -1.00
N GLU A 220 4.47 -3.56 -2.06
CA GLU A 220 4.05 -4.65 -2.94
C GLU A 220 5.21 -5.06 -3.85
N PRO A 221 5.38 -6.35 -4.14
CA PRO A 221 6.37 -6.78 -5.11
C PRO A 221 6.03 -6.28 -6.52
N TYR A 222 7.05 -6.00 -7.29
CA TYR A 222 6.91 -5.97 -8.74
C TYR A 222 6.76 -7.41 -9.23
N ILE A 223 5.70 -7.66 -9.99
CA ILE A 223 5.40 -8.98 -10.53
C ILE A 223 5.61 -8.94 -12.04
N GLU A 224 6.58 -9.69 -12.54
CA GLU A 224 6.82 -9.88 -13.97
C GLU A 224 6.34 -11.25 -14.39
N SER A 225 5.36 -11.29 -15.28
CA SER A 225 4.79 -12.51 -15.84
C SER A 225 5.21 -12.64 -17.29
N GLU A 226 6.32 -13.32 -17.56
CA GLU A 226 6.87 -13.44 -18.93
C GLU A 226 5.94 -14.17 -19.92
N TYR A 227 5.01 -14.97 -19.46
CA TYR A 227 4.12 -15.78 -20.33
C TYR A 227 2.66 -15.32 -20.32
N LEU A 228 2.29 -14.49 -19.40
CA LEU A 228 0.90 -14.04 -19.23
C LEU A 228 0.56 -12.77 -20.00
N ASP A 229 1.49 -11.85 -20.20
CA ASP A 229 1.20 -10.57 -20.81
C ASP A 229 0.59 -10.70 -22.20
N ASP A 230 1.12 -11.56 -23.04
CA ASP A 230 0.55 -11.79 -24.38
C ASP A 230 -0.84 -12.45 -24.33
N LYS A 231 -1.04 -13.41 -23.44
CA LYS A 231 -2.33 -14.12 -23.27
C LYS A 231 -3.35 -13.26 -22.52
N VAL A 232 -2.89 -12.47 -21.55
CA VAL A 232 -3.71 -11.48 -20.81
C VAL A 232 -4.17 -10.38 -21.76
N ASN A 233 -3.27 -9.82 -22.54
CA ASN A 233 -3.60 -8.77 -23.50
C ASN A 233 -4.56 -9.29 -24.58
N GLN A 234 -4.38 -10.53 -25.09
CA GLN A 234 -5.31 -11.14 -26.03
C GLN A 234 -6.73 -11.30 -25.46
N VAL A 235 -6.85 -11.67 -24.18
CA VAL A 235 -8.17 -11.76 -23.53
C VAL A 235 -8.73 -10.38 -23.22
N GLN A 236 -7.92 -9.43 -22.77
CA GLN A 236 -8.36 -8.03 -22.55
C GLN A 236 -8.79 -7.36 -23.85
N ASP A 237 -8.07 -7.58 -24.94
CA ASP A 237 -8.44 -7.08 -26.28
C ASP A 237 -9.73 -7.73 -26.75
N SER A 238 -9.88 -9.04 -26.54
CA SER A 238 -11.10 -9.77 -26.88
C SER A 238 -12.31 -9.27 -26.07
N VAL A 239 -12.14 -9.04 -24.77
CA VAL A 239 -13.17 -8.50 -23.87
C VAL A 239 -13.49 -7.06 -24.23
N SER A 240 -12.50 -6.23 -24.54
CA SER A 240 -12.68 -4.85 -24.98
C SER A 240 -13.42 -4.76 -26.31
N SER A 241 -13.15 -5.69 -27.23
CA SER A 241 -13.82 -5.82 -28.50
C SER A 241 -15.28 -6.32 -28.34
N ILE A 242 -15.54 -7.24 -27.41
CA ILE A 242 -16.90 -7.64 -27.02
C ILE A 242 -17.67 -6.43 -26.50
N ASN A 243 -17.06 -5.64 -25.64
CA ASN A 243 -17.68 -4.43 -25.08
C ASN A 243 -18.02 -3.38 -26.15
N THR A 244 -17.11 -3.21 -27.13
CA THR A 244 -17.35 -2.34 -28.29
C THR A 244 -18.50 -2.86 -29.15
N THR A 245 -18.55 -4.16 -29.39
CA THR A 245 -19.59 -4.80 -30.18
C THR A 245 -20.95 -4.71 -29.48
N LEU A 246 -21.01 -4.89 -28.16
CA LEU A 246 -22.21 -4.68 -27.36
C LEU A 246 -22.68 -3.23 -27.39
N SER A 247 -21.74 -2.29 -27.36
CA SER A 247 -22.07 -0.85 -27.49
C SER A 247 -22.63 -0.53 -28.87
N ASN A 248 -22.13 -1.16 -29.93
CA ASN A 248 -22.65 -1.02 -31.28
C ASN A 248 -24.05 -1.62 -31.41
N ILE A 249 -24.30 -2.79 -30.80
CA ILE A 249 -25.62 -3.40 -30.72
C ILE A 249 -26.61 -2.43 -30.03
N ALA A 250 -26.23 -1.86 -28.90
CA ALA A 250 -27.04 -0.90 -28.16
C ALA A 250 -27.32 0.38 -28.97
N SER A 251 -26.33 0.87 -29.75
CA SER A 251 -26.49 2.02 -30.65
C SER A 251 -27.45 1.71 -31.80
N THR A 252 -27.26 0.56 -32.46
CA THR A 252 -28.13 0.11 -33.58
C THR A 252 -29.57 -0.07 -33.11
N MET A 253 -29.77 -0.58 -31.89
CA MET A 253 -31.08 -0.70 -31.27
C MET A 253 -31.74 0.66 -30.99
N SER A 254 -30.97 1.67 -30.60
CA SER A 254 -31.47 3.05 -30.35
C SER A 254 -31.93 3.76 -31.62
N ASP A 255 -31.25 3.57 -32.74
CA ASP A 255 -31.59 4.22 -34.01
C ASP A 255 -32.81 3.60 -34.70
N THR A 256 -33.10 2.32 -34.40
CA THR A 256 -34.26 1.60 -34.94
C THR A 256 -35.54 1.83 -34.10
N SER A 257 -35.42 2.53 -32.97
CA SER A 257 -36.46 2.58 -31.92
C SER A 257 -37.76 3.32 -32.30
N THR A 258 -37.75 4.14 -33.34
CA THR A 258 -38.94 4.94 -33.74
C THR A 258 -39.95 4.14 -34.57
N ALA A 259 -39.57 3.03 -35.16
CA ALA A 259 -40.39 2.19 -36.02
C ALA A 259 -40.80 0.84 -35.37
N ALA A 260 -40.23 0.50 -34.22
CA ALA A 260 -40.22 -0.89 -33.75
C ALA A 260 -40.56 -1.08 -32.26
N LYS A 261 -41.48 -0.31 -31.70
CA LYS A 261 -41.87 -0.45 -30.29
C LYS A 261 -42.20 -1.89 -29.91
N THR A 262 -42.93 -2.63 -30.76
CA THR A 262 -43.25 -4.05 -30.53
C THR A 262 -41.98 -4.95 -30.68
N TYR A 263 -41.00 -4.52 -31.48
CA TYR A 263 -39.78 -5.27 -31.67
C TYR A 263 -38.78 -4.98 -30.55
N VAL A 264 -38.75 -3.76 -30.05
CA VAL A 264 -37.97 -3.36 -28.88
C VAL A 264 -38.45 -4.14 -27.63
N ASP A 265 -39.75 -4.32 -27.47
CA ASP A 265 -40.32 -5.14 -26.38
C ASP A 265 -39.87 -6.59 -26.49
N ASN A 266 -39.86 -7.17 -27.71
CA ASN A 266 -39.37 -8.52 -27.95
C ASN A 266 -37.83 -8.66 -27.78
N LEU A 267 -37.06 -7.65 -28.18
CA LEU A 267 -35.62 -7.61 -27.97
C LEU A 267 -35.25 -7.44 -26.50
N SER A 268 -36.04 -6.67 -25.75
CA SER A 268 -35.88 -6.54 -24.31
C SER A 268 -36.12 -7.86 -23.59
N GLU A 269 -37.20 -8.59 -23.96
CA GLU A 269 -37.46 -9.92 -23.41
C GLU A 269 -36.34 -10.90 -23.77
N GLN A 270 -35.71 -10.77 -24.93
CA GLN A 270 -34.54 -11.57 -25.31
C GLN A 270 -33.30 -11.17 -24.52
N TYR A 271 -33.15 -9.89 -24.19
CA TYR A 271 -32.06 -9.37 -23.37
C TYR A 271 -32.16 -9.88 -21.92
N ASP A 272 -33.39 -9.85 -21.36
CA ASP A 272 -33.68 -10.40 -20.04
C ASP A 272 -33.38 -11.90 -19.97
N ASN A 273 -33.72 -12.64 -21.02
CA ASN A 273 -33.40 -14.05 -21.11
C ASN A 273 -31.88 -14.29 -21.26
N SER A 274 -31.16 -13.40 -21.93
CA SER A 274 -29.72 -13.49 -22.09
C SER A 274 -28.98 -13.17 -20.79
N SER A 275 -29.45 -12.17 -20.04
CA SER A 275 -28.95 -11.86 -18.70
C SER A 275 -29.16 -13.05 -17.74
N LYS A 276 -30.33 -13.67 -17.80
CA LYS A 276 -30.64 -14.88 -17.04
C LYS A 276 -29.73 -16.05 -17.41
N THR A 277 -29.51 -16.29 -18.71
CA THR A 277 -28.63 -17.36 -19.20
C THR A 277 -27.18 -17.11 -18.79
N LEU A 278 -26.70 -15.85 -18.81
CA LEU A 278 -25.39 -15.46 -18.30
C LEU A 278 -25.29 -15.75 -16.80
N SER A 279 -26.33 -15.40 -16.04
CA SER A 279 -26.38 -15.69 -14.59
C SER A 279 -26.36 -17.18 -14.30
N GLU A 280 -27.10 -18.00 -15.09
CA GLU A 280 -27.10 -19.48 -14.98
C GLU A 280 -25.74 -20.08 -15.37
N SER A 281 -25.11 -19.54 -16.41
CA SER A 281 -23.77 -19.95 -16.84
C SER A 281 -22.69 -19.59 -15.84
N LEU A 282 -22.79 -18.43 -15.19
CA LEU A 282 -21.94 -18.03 -14.07
C LEU A 282 -22.18 -18.90 -12.82
N GLY A 283 -23.45 -19.34 -12.58
CA GLY A 283 -23.77 -20.32 -11.55
C GLY A 283 -23.04 -21.65 -11.78
N SER A 284 -23.07 -22.16 -13.00
CA SER A 284 -22.34 -23.39 -13.39
C SER A 284 -20.81 -23.23 -13.31
N LEU A 285 -20.30 -22.05 -13.61
CA LEU A 285 -18.90 -21.71 -13.43
C LEU A 285 -18.53 -21.66 -11.94
N SER A 286 -19.40 -21.06 -11.10
CA SER A 286 -19.25 -21.03 -9.65
C SER A 286 -19.18 -22.43 -9.04
N ASP A 287 -20.05 -23.34 -9.51
CA ASP A 287 -20.08 -24.74 -9.06
C ASP A 287 -18.81 -25.50 -9.50
N SER A 288 -18.24 -25.17 -10.66
CA SER A 288 -17.02 -25.81 -11.17
C SER A 288 -15.74 -25.31 -10.47
N ILE A 289 -15.75 -24.09 -9.96
CA ILE A 289 -14.63 -23.51 -9.18
C ILE A 289 -14.62 -24.08 -7.75
N GLY A 290 -15.79 -24.47 -7.21
CA GLY A 290 -15.95 -25.02 -5.87
C GLY A 290 -15.64 -24.02 -4.74
N GLU A 291 -15.82 -24.48 -3.48
CA GLU A 291 -15.56 -23.66 -2.28
C GLU A 291 -14.07 -23.41 -2.02
N SER A 292 -13.18 -23.93 -2.85
CA SER A 292 -11.73 -23.88 -2.67
C SER A 292 -11.07 -22.58 -3.15
N ASN A 293 -11.79 -21.68 -3.82
CA ASN A 293 -11.26 -20.39 -4.26
C ASN A 293 -12.17 -19.21 -3.85
N PRO A 294 -12.03 -18.70 -2.62
CA PRO A 294 -12.88 -17.61 -2.10
C PRO A 294 -12.79 -16.33 -2.93
N GLU A 295 -11.67 -16.09 -3.57
CA GLU A 295 -11.40 -14.88 -4.35
C GLU A 295 -12.17 -14.88 -5.68
N ALA A 296 -12.12 -15.97 -6.41
CA ALA A 296 -12.94 -16.16 -7.61
C ALA A 296 -14.45 -16.08 -7.28
N GLN A 297 -14.87 -16.63 -6.14
CA GLN A 297 -16.22 -16.52 -5.62
C GLN A 297 -16.64 -15.07 -5.36
N GLN A 298 -15.75 -14.25 -4.83
CA GLN A 298 -16.03 -12.84 -4.61
C GLN A 298 -16.21 -12.08 -5.92
N TYR A 299 -15.34 -12.29 -6.91
CA TYR A 299 -15.51 -11.70 -8.24
C TYR A 299 -16.80 -12.15 -8.93
N MET A 300 -17.16 -13.43 -8.78
CA MET A 300 -18.45 -13.95 -9.24
C MET A 300 -19.63 -13.24 -8.59
N ASN A 301 -19.60 -13.03 -7.28
CA ASN A 301 -20.63 -12.26 -6.57
C ASN A 301 -20.70 -10.80 -7.05
N ASN A 302 -19.56 -10.18 -7.36
CA ASN A 302 -19.54 -8.83 -7.93
C ASN A 302 -20.18 -8.81 -9.33
N ILE A 303 -19.98 -9.83 -10.15
CA ILE A 303 -20.64 -9.96 -11.45
C ILE A 303 -22.16 -10.12 -11.29
N HIS A 304 -22.62 -10.98 -10.37
CA HIS A 304 -24.04 -11.11 -10.05
C HIS A 304 -24.64 -9.78 -9.59
N ASN A 305 -23.97 -9.06 -8.70
CA ASN A 305 -24.42 -7.73 -8.26
C ASN A 305 -24.52 -6.72 -9.42
N SER A 306 -23.61 -6.80 -10.40
CA SER A 306 -23.68 -5.95 -11.59
C SER A 306 -24.82 -6.36 -12.52
N LEU A 307 -25.10 -7.65 -12.67
CA LEU A 307 -26.29 -8.16 -13.40
C LEU A 307 -27.58 -7.71 -12.72
N ASP A 308 -27.70 -7.85 -11.40
CA ASP A 308 -28.86 -7.39 -10.63
C ASP A 308 -29.11 -5.87 -10.78
N LYS A 309 -28.03 -5.08 -10.87
CA LYS A 309 -28.12 -3.65 -11.14
C LYS A 309 -28.58 -3.37 -12.56
N ILE A 310 -28.09 -4.11 -13.55
CA ILE A 310 -28.55 -4.02 -14.94
C ILE A 310 -30.05 -4.30 -14.98
N ASP A 311 -30.52 -5.38 -14.37
CA ASP A 311 -31.93 -5.75 -14.27
C ASP A 311 -32.73 -4.64 -13.55
N SER A 312 -32.19 -4.07 -12.48
CA SER A 312 -32.81 -2.95 -11.75
C SER A 312 -32.93 -1.66 -12.57
N ILE A 313 -31.92 -1.36 -13.40
CA ILE A 313 -31.92 -0.18 -14.30
C ILE A 313 -32.94 -0.38 -15.42
N GLN A 314 -33.10 -1.58 -15.93
CA GLN A 314 -34.03 -1.95 -16.98
C GLN A 314 -35.48 -1.92 -16.45
N GLY A 315 -35.76 -2.42 -15.26
CA GLY A 315 -37.06 -2.41 -14.60
C GLY A 315 -38.21 -2.87 -15.52
N ASN A 316 -39.42 -2.42 -15.25
CA ASN A 316 -40.58 -2.73 -16.08
C ASN A 316 -40.71 -1.83 -17.36
N ASN A 317 -39.75 -0.94 -17.58
CA ASN A 317 -39.73 -0.02 -18.73
C ASN A 317 -38.62 -0.43 -19.70
N HIS A 318 -39.03 -1.15 -20.72
CA HIS A 318 -38.13 -1.78 -21.71
C HIS A 318 -37.43 -0.80 -22.69
N ILE A 319 -37.47 0.49 -22.46
CA ILE A 319 -36.75 1.51 -23.28
C ILE A 319 -35.81 2.27 -22.38
N LEU A 320 -34.52 2.03 -22.54
CA LEU A 320 -33.49 2.77 -21.83
C LEU A 320 -33.32 4.17 -22.39
N ASN A 321 -33.39 5.18 -21.54
CA ASN A 321 -32.93 6.51 -21.91
C ASN A 321 -31.38 6.54 -21.94
N LYS A 322 -30.81 7.65 -22.44
CA LYS A 322 -29.35 7.78 -22.59
C LYS A 322 -28.59 7.56 -21.27
N GLU A 323 -29.10 8.08 -20.15
CA GLU A 323 -28.45 7.95 -18.83
C GLU A 323 -28.52 6.51 -18.34
N GLN A 324 -29.62 5.81 -18.57
CA GLN A 324 -29.79 4.40 -18.25
C GLN A 324 -28.88 3.50 -19.13
N ALA A 325 -28.75 3.80 -20.42
CA ALA A 325 -27.84 3.08 -21.30
C ALA A 325 -26.37 3.28 -20.89
N GLU A 326 -25.97 4.49 -20.48
CA GLU A 326 -24.65 4.77 -19.93
C GLU A 326 -24.40 4.03 -18.62
N ALA A 327 -25.43 3.93 -17.76
CA ALA A 327 -25.34 3.19 -16.49
C ALA A 327 -25.23 1.67 -16.72
N VAL A 328 -25.97 1.10 -17.67
CA VAL A 328 -25.86 -0.30 -18.09
C VAL A 328 -24.48 -0.57 -18.68
N SER A 329 -23.97 0.30 -19.54
CA SER A 329 -22.62 0.19 -20.10
C SER A 329 -21.54 0.14 -19.02
N LYS A 330 -21.71 0.93 -17.96
CA LYS A 330 -20.79 0.94 -16.83
C LYS A 330 -20.82 -0.38 -16.04
N GLU A 331 -22.01 -0.95 -15.82
CA GLU A 331 -22.10 -2.25 -15.13
C GLU A 331 -21.51 -3.37 -16.00
N TRP A 332 -21.63 -3.31 -17.32
CA TRP A 332 -20.92 -4.23 -18.22
C TRP A 332 -19.41 -4.09 -18.13
N GLN A 333 -18.89 -2.86 -17.98
CA GLN A 333 -17.44 -2.65 -17.71
C GLN A 333 -17.01 -3.26 -16.37
N ASN A 334 -17.87 -3.18 -15.34
CA ASN A 334 -17.62 -3.83 -14.05
C ASN A 334 -17.59 -5.36 -14.19
N ILE A 335 -18.55 -5.95 -14.95
CA ILE A 335 -18.55 -7.38 -15.26
C ILE A 335 -17.26 -7.79 -15.95
N ASN A 336 -16.83 -7.05 -16.96
CA ASN A 336 -15.59 -7.31 -17.68
C ASN A 336 -14.35 -7.24 -16.78
N SER A 337 -14.32 -6.26 -15.88
CA SER A 337 -13.23 -6.13 -14.90
C SER A 337 -13.18 -7.32 -13.95
N ASN A 338 -14.34 -7.75 -13.43
CA ASN A 338 -14.40 -8.93 -12.55
C ASN A 338 -14.12 -10.24 -13.30
N LEU A 339 -14.53 -10.40 -14.56
CA LEU A 339 -14.13 -11.53 -15.40
C LEU A 339 -12.62 -11.56 -15.62
N SER A 340 -11.99 -10.38 -15.80
CA SER A 340 -10.54 -10.26 -15.86
C SER A 340 -9.84 -10.71 -14.57
N ASN A 341 -10.43 -10.38 -13.43
CA ASN A 341 -9.92 -10.78 -12.11
C ASN A 341 -10.14 -12.27 -11.84
N ILE A 342 -11.32 -12.82 -12.14
CA ILE A 342 -11.61 -14.28 -12.07
C ILE A 342 -10.58 -15.07 -12.85
N ARG A 343 -10.14 -14.54 -13.97
CA ARG A 343 -9.16 -15.18 -14.84
C ARG A 343 -7.81 -15.43 -14.13
N GLY A 344 -7.40 -14.57 -13.20
CA GLY A 344 -6.19 -14.78 -12.40
C GLY A 344 -6.30 -16.01 -11.47
N THR A 345 -7.47 -16.58 -11.31
CA THR A 345 -7.76 -17.54 -10.24
C THR A 345 -8.31 -18.92 -10.68
N ILE A 346 -8.53 -19.20 -11.98
CA ILE A 346 -9.29 -20.41 -12.40
C ILE A 346 -8.56 -21.34 -13.36
N SER A 347 -8.73 -22.64 -13.12
CA SER A 347 -8.15 -23.71 -13.92
C SER A 347 -9.12 -24.67 -14.64
N ASP A 348 -10.42 -24.55 -14.71
CA ASP A 348 -11.29 -25.50 -15.48
C ASP A 348 -12.69 -24.94 -15.79
N SER A 349 -12.92 -24.34 -17.00
CA SER A 349 -14.30 -23.98 -17.42
C SER A 349 -14.53 -23.89 -18.93
N ASN A 350 -14.28 -24.96 -19.65
CA ASN A 350 -14.34 -24.94 -21.13
C ASN A 350 -15.75 -25.14 -21.76
N LYS A 351 -16.80 -25.46 -21.01
CA LYS A 351 -18.08 -25.83 -21.61
C LYS A 351 -19.16 -24.76 -21.61
N THR A 352 -19.09 -23.84 -20.70
CA THR A 352 -20.20 -22.94 -20.31
C THR A 352 -20.41 -21.75 -21.26
N ALA A 353 -19.37 -21.30 -21.96
CA ALA A 353 -19.46 -20.14 -22.84
C ALA A 353 -20.00 -20.46 -24.24
N GLU A 354 -19.77 -21.68 -24.76
CA GLU A 354 -20.36 -22.14 -26.02
C GLU A 354 -21.88 -22.31 -25.90
N ASP A 355 -22.32 -22.95 -24.82
CA ASP A 355 -23.77 -23.16 -24.53
C ASP A 355 -24.52 -21.81 -24.40
N PHE A 356 -23.90 -20.79 -23.86
CA PHE A 356 -24.46 -19.43 -23.71
C PHE A 356 -24.71 -18.74 -25.05
N VAL A 357 -23.77 -18.82 -25.98
CA VAL A 357 -23.87 -18.16 -27.29
C VAL A 357 -24.86 -18.90 -28.21
N ASP A 358 -24.89 -20.21 -28.13
CA ASP A 358 -25.84 -21.02 -28.87
C ASP A 358 -27.27 -20.81 -28.40
N ASP A 359 -27.48 -20.61 -27.09
CA ASP A 359 -28.80 -20.29 -26.52
C ASP A 359 -29.32 -18.90 -26.95
N ILE A 360 -28.46 -17.87 -26.93
CA ILE A 360 -28.82 -16.54 -27.45
C ILE A 360 -29.15 -16.61 -28.95
N SER A 361 -28.34 -17.32 -29.75
CA SER A 361 -28.54 -17.46 -31.19
C SER A 361 -29.84 -18.22 -31.54
N ASN A 362 -30.21 -19.19 -30.74
CA ASN A 362 -31.44 -19.99 -30.93
C ASN A 362 -32.68 -19.23 -30.51
N GLN A 363 -32.63 -18.48 -29.41
CA GLN A 363 -33.78 -17.63 -28.95
C GLN A 363 -34.09 -16.50 -29.93
N ILE A 364 -33.08 -15.98 -30.66
CA ILE A 364 -33.27 -14.98 -31.71
C ILE A 364 -33.96 -15.61 -32.93
N LYS A 365 -33.70 -16.88 -33.25
CA LYS A 365 -34.22 -17.57 -34.42
C LYS A 365 -35.65 -18.09 -34.28
N GLU A 366 -36.12 -18.38 -33.07
CA GLU A 366 -37.44 -19.06 -32.87
C GLU A 366 -38.66 -18.10 -32.92
N LYS A 367 -38.50 -16.77 -32.96
CA LYS A 367 -39.63 -15.83 -32.86
C LYS A 367 -40.07 -15.14 -34.15
N ASP A 368 -39.60 -15.59 -35.31
CA ASP A 368 -39.91 -14.96 -36.62
C ASP A 368 -41.12 -15.64 -37.32
N THR A 369 -42.31 -15.57 -36.74
CA THR A 369 -43.54 -16.08 -37.36
C THR A 369 -44.76 -15.24 -37.09
N ASN A 370 -44.86 -13.97 -37.54
CA ASN A 370 -46.15 -13.32 -37.75
C ASN A 370 -46.06 -12.15 -38.74
N GLY A 371 -46.71 -12.29 -39.85
CA GLY A 371 -46.63 -11.62 -41.12
C GLY A 371 -47.21 -10.24 -41.28
N ASP A 372 -46.93 -9.26 -40.43
CA ASP A 372 -47.36 -7.84 -40.61
C ASP A 372 -46.15 -6.87 -40.83
N ILE A 373 -45.11 -7.39 -41.40
CA ILE A 373 -43.74 -6.80 -41.33
C ILE A 373 -43.18 -6.34 -42.68
N ASP A 374 -43.89 -6.45 -43.77
CA ASP A 374 -43.32 -6.23 -45.13
C ASP A 374 -42.79 -4.79 -45.40
N LYS A 375 -43.01 -3.81 -44.54
CA LYS A 375 -42.34 -2.51 -44.60
C LYS A 375 -41.33 -2.24 -43.48
N LEU A 376 -41.42 -2.99 -42.38
CA LEU A 376 -40.47 -2.97 -41.33
C LEU A 376 -39.28 -3.90 -41.61
N THR A 377 -39.50 -4.90 -42.46
CA THR A 377 -38.61 -6.05 -42.71
C THR A 377 -37.21 -5.63 -43.19
N ASN A 378 -37.12 -4.66 -44.12
CA ASN A 378 -35.77 -4.33 -44.66
C ASN A 378 -34.87 -3.58 -43.67
N THR A 379 -35.44 -2.66 -42.87
CA THR A 379 -34.64 -1.94 -41.85
C THR A 379 -34.36 -2.82 -40.63
N VAL A 380 -35.30 -3.72 -40.32
CA VAL A 380 -35.21 -4.70 -39.25
C VAL A 380 -34.25 -5.83 -39.65
N ASP A 381 -34.31 -6.33 -40.91
CA ASP A 381 -33.43 -7.35 -41.42
C ASP A 381 -31.94 -6.84 -41.47
N ASP A 382 -31.70 -5.62 -41.84
CA ASP A 382 -30.38 -4.99 -41.79
C ASP A 382 -29.90 -4.83 -40.34
N GLY A 383 -30.77 -4.46 -39.41
CA GLY A 383 -30.48 -4.40 -37.97
C GLY A 383 -30.20 -5.78 -37.39
N ILE A 384 -31.04 -6.78 -37.70
CA ILE A 384 -30.88 -8.18 -37.27
C ILE A 384 -29.60 -8.76 -37.84
N GLN A 385 -29.31 -8.52 -39.14
CA GLN A 385 -28.10 -9.00 -39.73
C GLN A 385 -26.86 -8.40 -39.08
N SER A 386 -26.91 -7.11 -38.73
CA SER A 386 -25.85 -6.44 -38.00
C SER A 386 -25.65 -7.02 -36.61
N VAL A 387 -26.75 -7.20 -35.86
CA VAL A 387 -26.73 -7.83 -34.52
C VAL A 387 -26.25 -9.28 -34.62
N THR A 388 -26.70 -10.04 -35.62
CA THR A 388 -26.28 -11.43 -35.87
C THR A 388 -24.78 -11.51 -36.16
N ASN A 389 -24.27 -10.61 -37.00
CA ASN A 389 -22.86 -10.53 -37.30
C ASN A 389 -22.02 -10.13 -36.08
N ASP A 390 -22.55 -9.27 -35.24
CA ASP A 390 -21.89 -8.84 -34.01
C ASP A 390 -21.93 -9.93 -32.92
N VAL A 391 -23.02 -10.69 -32.82
CA VAL A 391 -23.11 -11.89 -31.96
C VAL A 391 -22.12 -12.96 -32.44
N GLN A 392 -21.97 -13.15 -33.77
CA GLN A 392 -20.96 -14.06 -34.30
C GLN A 392 -19.51 -13.58 -34.02
N LYS A 393 -19.24 -12.27 -34.01
CA LYS A 393 -17.95 -11.73 -33.58
C LYS A 393 -17.70 -12.02 -32.10
N ILE A 394 -18.70 -11.79 -31.26
CA ILE A 394 -18.64 -12.11 -29.81
C ILE A 394 -18.37 -13.61 -29.63
N SER A 395 -19.08 -14.48 -30.37
CA SER A 395 -18.83 -15.92 -30.34
C SER A 395 -17.38 -16.29 -30.67
N LYS A 396 -16.81 -15.70 -31.71
CA LYS A 396 -15.41 -15.94 -32.09
C LYS A 396 -14.44 -15.44 -31.03
N GLN A 397 -14.73 -14.32 -30.40
CA GLN A 397 -13.90 -13.74 -29.36
C GLN A 397 -13.96 -14.55 -28.06
N ILE A 398 -15.15 -15.05 -27.69
CA ILE A 398 -15.30 -15.99 -26.55
C ILE A 398 -14.51 -17.28 -26.83
N LYS A 399 -14.56 -17.79 -28.06
CA LYS A 399 -13.80 -18.99 -28.46
C LYS A 399 -12.28 -18.73 -28.45
N SER A 400 -11.84 -17.54 -28.81
CA SER A 400 -10.44 -17.10 -28.67
C SER A 400 -10.02 -17.06 -27.19
N ILE A 401 -10.88 -16.53 -26.32
CA ILE A 401 -10.66 -16.53 -24.87
C ILE A 401 -10.55 -17.97 -24.34
N GLN A 402 -11.45 -18.86 -24.74
CA GLN A 402 -11.43 -20.28 -24.33
C GLN A 402 -10.15 -20.99 -24.76
N ASN A 403 -9.71 -20.78 -26.01
CA ASN A 403 -8.47 -21.35 -26.49
C ASN A 403 -7.25 -20.81 -25.75
N THR A 404 -7.22 -19.49 -25.51
CA THR A 404 -6.14 -18.84 -24.76
C THR A 404 -6.08 -19.35 -23.31
N VAL A 405 -7.24 -19.54 -22.67
CA VAL A 405 -7.33 -20.12 -21.32
C VAL A 405 -6.95 -21.61 -21.35
N GLY A 406 -7.43 -22.40 -22.32
CA GLY A 406 -7.11 -23.81 -22.46
C GLY A 406 -5.62 -24.09 -22.72
N ASP A 407 -4.99 -23.26 -23.57
CA ASP A 407 -3.54 -23.34 -23.83
C ASP A 407 -2.72 -22.97 -22.59
N THR A 408 -3.21 -22.05 -21.76
CA THR A 408 -2.58 -21.69 -20.49
C THR A 408 -2.70 -22.84 -19.48
N LEU A 409 -3.83 -23.55 -19.47
CA LEU A 409 -4.09 -24.69 -18.57
C LEU A 409 -3.14 -25.87 -18.82
N SER A 410 -2.80 -26.14 -20.09
CA SER A 410 -1.92 -27.26 -20.43
C SER A 410 -0.47 -27.10 -19.95
N VAL A 411 -0.07 -25.85 -19.66
CA VAL A 411 1.26 -25.53 -19.13
C VAL A 411 1.29 -25.65 -17.60
N VAL A 412 0.13 -25.63 -16.97
CA VAL A 412 -0.06 -25.48 -15.51
C VAL A 412 -0.18 -26.80 -14.75
N THR A 413 -0.29 -27.96 -15.41
CA THR A 413 -0.41 -29.27 -14.75
C THR A 413 0.92 -29.91 -14.36
N GLY A 414 2.02 -29.20 -14.28
CA GLY A 414 3.32 -29.70 -13.80
C GLY A 414 3.57 -29.31 -12.34
N ASP A 415 4.16 -30.22 -11.57
CA ASP A 415 4.48 -30.12 -10.12
C ASP A 415 5.60 -29.11 -9.78
N GLU A 416 5.65 -27.92 -10.37
CA GLU A 416 6.69 -26.91 -10.07
C GLU A 416 6.12 -25.67 -9.40
N GLU A 417 6.85 -25.15 -8.43
CA GLU A 417 6.58 -23.90 -7.70
C GLU A 417 6.42 -22.73 -8.67
N TYR A 418 5.27 -22.03 -8.63
CA TYR A 418 4.85 -21.10 -9.68
C TYR A 418 5.21 -19.64 -9.45
N MET A 419 5.74 -19.31 -8.27
CA MET A 419 6.19 -17.98 -7.95
C MET A 419 7.68 -18.02 -7.56
N GLU A 420 8.54 -17.39 -8.37
CA GLU A 420 9.97 -17.30 -8.11
C GLU A 420 10.30 -15.91 -7.53
N ASP A 421 10.71 -15.86 -6.28
CA ASP A 421 11.23 -14.63 -5.68
C ASP A 421 12.67 -14.39 -6.15
N ILE A 422 12.84 -13.38 -7.01
CA ILE A 422 14.14 -12.96 -7.55
C ILE A 422 14.74 -11.77 -6.79
N SER A 423 14.20 -11.42 -5.64
CA SER A 423 14.65 -10.27 -4.85
C SER A 423 16.12 -10.41 -4.49
N SER A 424 16.91 -9.45 -4.90
CA SER A 424 18.35 -9.41 -4.62
C SER A 424 18.89 -7.98 -4.64
N ALA A 425 20.05 -7.76 -4.05
CA ALA A 425 20.71 -6.47 -4.12
C ALA A 425 21.07 -6.06 -5.56
N ALA A 426 21.20 -7.00 -6.48
CA ALA A 426 21.42 -6.74 -7.91
C ALA A 426 20.14 -6.32 -8.61
N SER A 427 19.00 -6.97 -8.31
CA SER A 427 17.71 -6.64 -8.91
C SER A 427 17.22 -5.22 -8.56
N ALA A 428 17.65 -4.68 -7.41
CA ALA A 428 17.33 -3.32 -6.98
C ALA A 428 17.72 -2.21 -7.97
N LYS A 429 18.62 -2.48 -8.91
CA LYS A 429 19.04 -1.50 -9.93
C LYS A 429 18.15 -1.50 -11.16
N ASP A 430 17.72 -2.66 -11.59
CA ASP A 430 17.17 -2.88 -12.92
C ASP A 430 15.65 -3.14 -12.91
N THR A 431 15.07 -3.57 -11.77
CA THR A 431 13.67 -3.92 -11.64
C THR A 431 12.89 -2.93 -10.75
N ASP A 432 11.56 -2.89 -10.89
CA ASP A 432 10.66 -2.21 -9.96
C ASP A 432 10.47 -3.05 -8.67
N GLY A 433 9.65 -2.61 -7.72
CA GLY A 433 9.51 -3.23 -6.40
C GLY A 433 10.68 -2.89 -5.47
N VAL A 434 11.14 -1.63 -5.46
CA VAL A 434 12.35 -1.24 -4.71
C VAL A 434 12.11 -0.02 -3.84
N VAL A 435 12.57 -0.11 -2.59
CA VAL A 435 12.77 1.03 -1.68
C VAL A 435 14.25 1.13 -1.37
N SER A 436 14.92 2.19 -1.80
CA SER A 436 16.37 2.32 -1.66
C SER A 436 16.83 3.67 -1.13
N GLU A 437 17.96 3.66 -0.43
CA GLU A 437 18.71 4.84 0.00
C GLU A 437 17.87 5.89 0.75
N SER A 438 16.71 5.47 1.27
CA SER A 438 15.72 6.36 1.89
C SER A 438 15.90 6.44 3.40
N VAL A 439 15.57 7.59 3.97
CA VAL A 439 15.86 7.89 5.39
C VAL A 439 14.59 8.34 6.12
N ASN A 440 14.28 7.66 7.21
CA ASN A 440 13.26 8.11 8.15
C ASN A 440 13.88 8.76 9.38
N ARG A 441 13.41 9.98 9.72
CA ARG A 441 13.72 10.70 10.95
C ARG A 441 12.48 11.03 11.78
N GLY A 442 11.30 10.87 11.17
CA GLY A 442 10.02 11.09 11.82
C GLY A 442 9.61 9.94 12.72
N MET A 443 8.74 10.22 13.68
CA MET A 443 8.11 9.19 14.52
C MET A 443 7.09 8.40 13.71
N VAL A 444 7.09 7.07 13.88
CA VAL A 444 6.13 6.15 13.26
C VAL A 444 5.33 5.47 14.36
N ASN A 445 4.01 5.62 14.33
CA ASN A 445 3.11 5.04 15.31
C ASN A 445 1.94 4.33 14.63
N GLY A 446 1.77 3.04 14.91
CA GLY A 446 0.70 2.21 14.37
C GLY A 446 0.22 1.16 15.35
N ASP A 447 -0.75 0.34 14.92
CA ASP A 447 -1.25 -0.75 15.76
C ASP A 447 -0.66 -2.11 15.38
N LEU A 448 -0.43 -2.35 14.08
CA LEU A 448 0.00 -3.65 13.54
C LEU A 448 0.92 -3.43 12.34
N ASN A 449 1.96 -4.25 12.19
CA ASN A 449 2.94 -4.21 11.11
C ASN A 449 3.56 -2.81 10.97
N VAL A 450 4.39 -2.41 11.92
CA VAL A 450 4.94 -1.07 11.98
C VAL A 450 6.45 -1.11 11.74
N GLY A 451 6.92 -0.41 10.72
CA GLY A 451 8.33 -0.34 10.38
C GLY A 451 8.88 1.08 10.26
N GLY A 452 10.13 1.25 10.62
CA GLY A 452 10.81 2.55 10.48
C GLY A 452 10.98 3.00 9.04
N ILE A 453 10.96 2.06 8.09
CA ILE A 453 11.02 2.31 6.64
C ILE A 453 9.76 1.76 5.96
N VAL A 454 9.45 0.47 6.11
CA VAL A 454 8.32 -0.18 5.47
C VAL A 454 7.44 -0.85 6.52
N GLY A 455 6.12 -0.63 6.48
CA GLY A 455 5.17 -1.29 7.36
C GLY A 455 5.11 -2.79 7.08
N THR A 456 4.82 -3.16 5.83
CA THR A 456 4.78 -4.55 5.39
C THR A 456 5.36 -4.73 3.99
N MET A 457 5.97 -5.89 3.75
CA MET A 457 6.47 -6.37 2.45
C MET A 457 5.71 -7.64 2.08
N ASN A 458 4.60 -7.50 1.40
CA ASN A 458 3.74 -8.62 0.99
C ASN A 458 2.90 -8.29 -0.24
N ILE A 459 2.11 -9.29 -0.71
CA ILE A 459 1.04 -9.10 -1.69
C ILE A 459 -0.28 -9.09 -0.92
N GLU A 460 -1.01 -7.99 -0.97
CA GLU A 460 -2.34 -7.90 -0.37
C GLU A 460 -3.41 -7.90 -1.46
N TYR A 461 -4.20 -8.97 -1.54
CA TYR A 461 -5.24 -9.14 -2.55
C TYR A 461 -6.59 -8.56 -2.14
N ASP A 462 -6.85 -8.41 -0.84
CA ASP A 462 -8.07 -7.79 -0.30
C ASP A 462 -7.72 -6.99 0.96
N LEU A 463 -8.46 -5.92 1.18
CA LEU A 463 -8.33 -5.12 2.40
C LEU A 463 -8.98 -5.86 3.58
N ASP A 464 -8.23 -6.78 4.18
CA ASP A 464 -8.52 -7.30 5.50
C ASP A 464 -7.75 -6.49 6.54
N PRO A 465 -8.44 -5.74 7.41
CA PRO A 465 -7.79 -4.87 8.39
C PRO A 465 -6.87 -5.56 9.40
N GLU A 466 -7.07 -6.83 9.65
CA GLU A 466 -6.40 -7.54 10.75
C GLU A 466 -5.64 -8.79 10.29
N PHE A 467 -5.79 -9.19 9.03
CA PHE A 467 -5.27 -10.47 8.54
C PHE A 467 -4.70 -10.30 7.12
N ASP A 468 -3.42 -10.52 6.95
CA ASP A 468 -2.80 -10.61 5.63
C ASP A 468 -2.93 -12.05 5.11
N PRO A 469 -3.19 -12.26 3.81
CA PRO A 469 -3.19 -13.59 3.24
C PRO A 469 -1.80 -14.20 3.37
N ASP A 470 -1.73 -15.39 3.94
CA ASP A 470 -0.51 -16.17 3.97
C ASP A 470 -0.20 -16.68 2.56
N LEU A 471 0.91 -16.23 1.98
CA LEU A 471 1.34 -16.64 0.63
C LEU A 471 1.59 -18.14 0.53
N THR A 472 1.87 -18.80 1.65
CA THR A 472 2.08 -20.26 1.70
C THR A 472 0.79 -21.05 1.55
N ASP A 473 -0.37 -20.46 1.86
CA ASP A 473 -1.68 -21.12 1.71
C ASP A 473 -2.34 -20.85 0.34
N SER A 474 -1.78 -19.97 -0.49
CA SER A 474 -2.29 -19.70 -1.85
C SER A 474 -1.82 -20.76 -2.86
N THR A 475 -2.13 -22.01 -2.61
CA THR A 475 -1.77 -23.16 -3.49
C THR A 475 -2.48 -23.17 -4.84
N ASP A 476 -3.30 -22.19 -5.14
CA ASP A 476 -4.12 -22.15 -6.36
C ASP A 476 -3.67 -21.10 -7.41
N ILE A 477 -2.54 -20.41 -7.23
CA ILE A 477 -1.99 -19.53 -8.28
C ILE A 477 -1.06 -20.34 -9.19
N THR A 478 -1.62 -20.90 -10.24
CA THR A 478 -0.93 -21.75 -11.20
C THR A 478 -0.22 -20.99 -12.31
N LEU A 479 0.49 -19.90 -12.01
CA LEU A 479 1.16 -19.06 -13.01
C LEU A 479 2.60 -18.80 -12.61
N ARG A 480 3.54 -19.12 -13.49
CA ARG A 480 4.95 -18.81 -13.28
C ARG A 480 5.15 -17.32 -13.34
N SER A 481 5.32 -16.69 -12.18
CA SER A 481 5.59 -15.28 -12.03
C SER A 481 6.92 -15.10 -11.31
N THR A 482 7.72 -14.14 -11.75
CA THR A 482 8.85 -13.66 -10.95
C THR A 482 8.39 -12.45 -10.14
N VAL A 483 8.78 -12.41 -8.87
CA VAL A 483 8.46 -11.29 -7.97
C VAL A 483 9.74 -10.65 -7.49
N ASN A 484 9.74 -9.33 -7.35
CA ASN A 484 10.85 -8.57 -6.79
C ASN A 484 10.34 -7.56 -5.76
N ASN A 485 10.83 -7.66 -4.52
CA ASN A 485 10.53 -6.72 -3.45
C ASN A 485 11.78 -6.49 -2.59
N VAL A 486 12.40 -5.34 -2.70
CA VAL A 486 13.72 -5.09 -2.08
C VAL A 486 13.73 -3.79 -1.30
N VAL A 487 14.14 -3.86 -0.03
CA VAL A 487 14.49 -2.71 0.80
C VAL A 487 16.00 -2.69 0.98
N ILE A 488 16.68 -1.71 0.41
CA ILE A 488 18.14 -1.70 0.34
C ILE A 488 18.75 -0.36 0.76
N ARG A 489 19.73 -0.40 1.64
CA ARG A 489 20.52 0.75 2.13
C ARG A 489 19.62 1.89 2.67
N CYS A 490 18.55 1.52 3.35
CA CYS A 490 17.67 2.48 4.03
C CYS A 490 18.11 2.67 5.48
N SER A 491 17.84 3.85 6.02
CA SER A 491 18.26 4.18 7.40
C SER A 491 17.09 4.74 8.21
N ASN A 492 16.84 4.18 9.39
CA ASN A 492 15.86 4.69 10.33
C ASN A 492 16.51 5.31 11.56
N TYR A 493 16.19 6.58 11.82
CA TYR A 493 16.56 7.31 13.03
C TYR A 493 15.35 7.66 13.89
N GLY A 494 14.13 7.49 13.36
CA GLY A 494 12.89 7.81 14.03
C GLY A 494 12.50 6.74 15.06
N GLU A 495 11.71 7.14 16.04
CA GLU A 495 11.05 6.21 16.96
C GLU A 495 9.95 5.43 16.24
N VAL A 496 9.88 4.11 16.48
CA VAL A 496 8.89 3.22 15.90
C VAL A 496 8.09 2.58 17.03
N THR A 497 6.80 2.83 17.07
CA THR A 497 5.91 2.32 18.10
C THR A 497 4.74 1.55 17.50
N SER A 498 4.53 0.32 17.97
CA SER A 498 3.35 -0.48 17.66
C SER A 498 2.53 -0.73 18.91
N LYS A 499 1.23 -0.90 18.76
CA LYS A 499 0.35 -1.34 19.83
C LYS A 499 0.27 -2.85 19.94
N LYS A 500 0.36 -3.55 18.79
CA LYS A 500 0.24 -4.99 18.60
C LYS A 500 1.54 -5.57 18.02
N ASN A 501 1.42 -6.69 17.33
CA ASN A 501 2.52 -7.48 16.80
C ASN A 501 3.26 -6.83 15.61
N SER A 502 4.45 -7.33 15.36
CA SER A 502 5.30 -7.05 14.20
C SER A 502 5.75 -5.58 14.13
N VAL A 503 6.73 -5.25 14.95
CA VAL A 503 7.39 -3.94 14.94
C VAL A 503 8.88 -4.08 14.64
N GLY A 504 9.37 -3.34 13.65
CA GLY A 504 10.78 -3.37 13.28
C GLY A 504 11.38 -1.99 12.99
N GLY A 505 12.66 -1.87 13.21
CA GLY A 505 13.36 -0.62 12.92
C GLY A 505 13.43 -0.30 11.42
N ILE A 506 13.30 -1.28 10.55
CA ILE A 506 13.22 -1.13 9.09
C ILE A 506 11.87 -1.62 8.59
N THR A 507 11.48 -2.88 8.82
CA THR A 507 10.18 -3.41 8.39
C THR A 507 9.41 -4.02 9.54
N GLY A 508 8.08 -3.82 9.57
CA GLY A 508 7.22 -4.48 10.56
C GLY A 508 7.05 -5.96 10.25
N LEU A 509 6.56 -6.27 9.06
CA LEU A 509 6.32 -7.63 8.55
C LEU A 509 6.98 -7.79 7.18
N GLU A 510 7.73 -8.87 7.00
CA GLU A 510 8.36 -9.24 5.73
C GLU A 510 7.94 -10.66 5.36
N GLU A 511 7.00 -10.80 4.43
CA GLU A 511 6.52 -12.10 3.95
C GLU A 511 7.24 -12.55 2.69
N LEU A 512 7.72 -11.60 1.88
CA LEU A 512 8.53 -11.91 0.72
C LEU A 512 9.52 -10.78 0.43
N GLY A 513 10.64 -11.12 -0.20
CA GLY A 513 11.61 -10.15 -0.66
C GLY A 513 12.93 -10.17 0.10
N LEU A 514 13.60 -9.04 0.16
CA LEU A 514 14.91 -8.89 0.76
C LEU A 514 15.08 -7.54 1.46
N VAL A 515 15.47 -7.57 2.72
CA VAL A 515 16.04 -6.40 3.42
C VAL A 515 17.56 -6.50 3.42
N TYR A 516 18.24 -5.56 2.77
CA TYR A 516 19.68 -5.62 2.57
C TYR A 516 20.41 -4.33 2.90
N GLY A 517 21.50 -4.41 3.65
CA GLY A 517 22.39 -3.28 3.92
C GLY A 517 21.73 -2.10 4.60
N SER A 518 20.63 -2.33 5.32
CA SER A 518 19.84 -1.28 5.96
C SER A 518 20.25 -1.09 7.42
N GLU A 519 19.99 0.10 7.95
CA GLU A 519 20.50 0.54 9.24
C GLU A 519 19.37 1.08 10.12
N SER A 520 19.31 0.68 11.39
CA SER A 520 18.33 1.22 12.34
C SER A 520 18.98 1.70 13.64
N TYR A 521 18.59 2.92 14.03
CA TYR A 521 19.13 3.64 15.19
C TYR A 521 18.04 4.16 16.13
N GLY A 522 16.79 4.19 15.70
CA GLY A 522 15.63 4.61 16.48
C GLY A 522 15.28 3.64 17.60
N SER A 523 14.45 4.04 18.55
CA SER A 523 13.81 3.11 19.47
C SER A 523 12.71 2.32 18.77
N VAL A 524 12.57 1.04 19.12
CA VAL A 524 11.55 0.14 18.59
C VAL A 524 10.74 -0.42 19.75
N LYS A 525 9.45 -0.14 19.77
CA LYS A 525 8.60 -0.49 20.91
C LYS A 525 7.26 -1.09 20.47
N SER A 526 6.85 -2.17 21.13
CA SER A 526 5.46 -2.62 21.10
C SER A 526 4.85 -2.51 22.49
N ASP A 527 3.63 -1.96 22.58
CA ASP A 527 2.98 -1.78 23.89
C ASP A 527 2.46 -3.10 24.47
N THR A 528 1.88 -3.98 23.64
CA THR A 528 1.25 -5.22 24.08
C THR A 528 1.52 -6.42 23.17
N GLY A 529 2.19 -6.20 22.04
CA GLY A 529 2.39 -7.21 21.00
C GLY A 529 3.75 -7.91 21.10
N ASP A 530 3.84 -8.95 20.31
CA ASP A 530 5.01 -9.78 20.12
C ASP A 530 5.74 -9.42 18.81
N TYR A 531 6.89 -10.01 18.59
CA TYR A 531 7.73 -9.86 17.38
C TYR A 531 8.26 -8.44 17.19
N ALA A 532 9.29 -8.10 17.94
CA ALA A 532 10.02 -6.85 17.78
C ALA A 532 11.49 -7.10 17.37
N GLY A 533 11.96 -6.35 16.41
CA GLY A 533 13.35 -6.44 15.96
C GLY A 533 13.97 -5.12 15.58
N GLY A 534 15.28 -5.02 15.71
CA GLY A 534 16.00 -3.81 15.32
C GLY A 534 15.96 -3.55 13.81
N ILE A 535 15.75 -4.60 13.00
CA ILE A 535 15.54 -4.52 11.56
C ILE A 535 14.12 -4.93 11.20
N ALA A 536 13.69 -6.14 11.55
CA ALA A 536 12.34 -6.60 11.23
C ALA A 536 11.62 -7.13 12.45
N GLY A 537 10.30 -6.89 12.54
CA GLY A 537 9.47 -7.50 13.57
C GLY A 537 9.30 -8.99 13.33
N ASN A 538 8.74 -9.35 12.19
CA ASN A 538 8.58 -10.74 11.73
C ASN A 538 9.03 -10.83 10.27
N SER A 539 9.84 -11.84 9.94
CA SER A 539 10.33 -12.08 8.58
C SER A 539 10.29 -13.57 8.27
N VAL A 540 9.53 -13.95 7.25
CA VAL A 540 9.56 -15.28 6.64
C VAL A 540 10.39 -15.30 5.35
N SER A 541 11.16 -14.25 5.10
CA SER A 541 12.03 -14.07 3.94
C SER A 541 13.49 -13.78 4.33
N ALA A 542 14.17 -12.83 3.72
CA ALA A 542 15.60 -12.69 3.87
C ALA A 542 16.06 -11.30 4.38
N ILE A 543 16.83 -11.30 5.46
CA ILE A 543 17.52 -10.12 5.99
C ILE A 543 19.03 -10.35 5.89
N ALA A 544 19.75 -9.46 5.23
CA ALA A 544 21.18 -9.61 5.07
C ALA A 544 21.97 -8.30 5.19
N ASN A 545 23.20 -8.39 5.70
CA ASN A 545 24.18 -7.29 5.79
C ASN A 545 23.62 -6.02 6.46
N SER A 546 22.67 -6.16 7.38
CA SER A 546 21.96 -5.05 8.01
C SER A 546 22.45 -4.80 9.43
N TYR A 547 22.25 -3.58 9.92
CA TYR A 547 22.88 -3.09 11.14
C TYR A 547 21.84 -2.50 12.10
N SER A 548 21.87 -2.92 13.36
CA SER A 548 20.94 -2.41 14.38
C SER A 548 21.65 -1.91 15.63
N LEU A 549 21.36 -0.67 15.99
CA LEU A 549 21.80 -0.02 17.24
C LEU A 549 20.57 0.62 17.90
N CYS A 550 19.57 -0.20 18.26
CA CYS A 550 18.28 0.21 18.76
C CYS A 550 18.11 -0.02 20.27
N ASN A 551 17.16 0.70 20.88
CA ASN A 551 16.56 0.28 22.13
C ASN A 551 15.25 -0.44 21.78
N ILE A 552 15.13 -1.72 22.14
CA ILE A 552 14.02 -2.56 21.72
C ILE A 552 13.25 -3.03 22.94
N ASN A 553 11.93 -2.88 22.93
CA ASN A 553 11.04 -3.34 23.98
C ASN A 553 9.73 -3.86 23.39
N ALA A 554 9.39 -5.08 23.72
CA ALA A 554 8.10 -5.69 23.37
C ALA A 554 7.80 -6.81 24.38
N LYS A 555 6.68 -7.51 24.21
CA LYS A 555 6.27 -8.54 25.15
C LYS A 555 7.11 -9.81 24.96
N ASP A 556 7.00 -10.49 23.85
CA ASP A 556 7.68 -11.75 23.56
C ASP A 556 8.35 -11.71 22.17
N TYR A 557 9.28 -12.61 21.89
CA TYR A 557 9.99 -12.76 20.62
C TYR A 557 10.69 -11.47 20.17
N VAL A 558 11.69 -11.07 20.93
CA VAL A 558 12.44 -9.84 20.72
C VAL A 558 13.86 -10.14 20.29
N GLY A 559 14.29 -9.60 19.15
CA GLY A 559 15.64 -9.77 18.64
C GLY A 559 16.35 -8.47 18.29
N GLY A 560 17.65 -8.47 18.46
CA GLY A 560 18.47 -7.31 18.07
C GLY A 560 18.41 -7.01 16.57
N ILE A 561 18.17 -8.01 15.73
CA ILE A 561 17.93 -7.90 14.30
C ILE A 561 16.46 -8.19 13.99
N VAL A 562 15.93 -9.33 14.44
CA VAL A 562 14.58 -9.78 14.07
C VAL A 562 13.87 -10.45 15.24
N GLY A 563 12.58 -10.16 15.42
CA GLY A 563 11.76 -10.85 16.44
C GLY A 563 11.56 -12.32 16.08
N SER A 564 11.07 -12.62 14.90
CA SER A 564 10.99 -13.96 14.32
C SER A 564 11.59 -13.94 12.92
N GLY A 565 12.57 -14.81 12.63
CA GLY A 565 13.34 -14.81 11.39
C GLY A 565 13.33 -16.14 10.63
N TYR A 566 13.53 -16.07 9.31
CA TYR A 566 13.74 -17.21 8.43
C TYR A 566 15.19 -17.23 7.92
N THR A 567 15.57 -16.28 7.08
CA THR A 567 16.96 -16.14 6.61
C THR A 567 17.57 -14.87 7.18
N VAL A 568 18.63 -15.00 8.02
CA VAL A 568 19.33 -13.87 8.66
C VAL A 568 20.83 -14.03 8.48
N LYS A 569 21.45 -13.19 7.65
CA LYS A 569 22.85 -13.36 7.25
C LYS A 569 23.69 -12.11 7.40
N ASN A 570 24.87 -12.27 8.00
CA ASN A 570 25.90 -11.23 8.09
C ASN A 570 25.41 -9.91 8.68
N CYS A 571 24.45 -9.96 9.58
CA CYS A 571 23.91 -8.80 10.27
C CYS A 571 24.73 -8.49 11.54
N VAL A 572 24.72 -7.23 11.95
CA VAL A 572 25.41 -6.78 13.16
C VAL A 572 24.45 -6.08 14.09
N SER A 573 24.34 -6.55 15.32
CA SER A 573 23.51 -5.94 16.36
C SER A 573 24.35 -5.45 17.53
N ALA A 574 24.16 -4.19 17.90
CA ALA A 574 24.58 -3.64 19.19
C ALA A 574 23.37 -2.99 19.89
N SER A 575 22.21 -3.57 19.71
CA SER A 575 20.96 -3.11 20.26
C SER A 575 20.80 -3.53 21.74
N THR A 576 20.12 -2.69 22.51
CA THR A 576 19.74 -2.99 23.88
C THR A 576 18.30 -3.49 23.92
N ILE A 577 18.07 -4.66 24.48
CA ILE A 577 16.76 -5.27 24.68
C ILE A 577 16.35 -5.09 26.13
N THR A 578 15.19 -4.46 26.37
CA THR A 578 14.67 -4.19 27.73
C THR A 578 13.40 -4.97 28.04
N SER A 579 13.17 -6.05 27.31
CA SER A 579 12.04 -6.97 27.46
C SER A 579 12.33 -8.01 28.56
N ASP A 580 11.28 -8.48 29.22
CA ASP A 580 11.34 -9.55 30.24
C ASP A 580 10.48 -10.78 29.87
N GLY A 581 10.04 -10.87 28.59
CA GLY A 581 9.22 -11.94 28.06
C GLY A 581 10.01 -13.18 27.63
N GLU A 582 9.41 -14.01 26.81
CA GLU A 582 10.00 -15.21 26.22
C GLU A 582 10.61 -14.93 24.85
N GLY A 583 11.56 -15.74 24.39
CA GLY A 583 12.15 -15.64 23.07
C GLY A 583 12.99 -14.36 22.90
N LEU A 584 13.98 -14.13 23.75
CA LEU A 584 14.84 -12.96 23.71
C LEU A 584 16.22 -13.32 23.13
N GLY A 585 16.71 -12.61 22.12
CA GLY A 585 18.03 -12.86 21.53
C GLY A 585 18.68 -11.61 20.95
N SER A 586 20.00 -11.49 21.09
CA SER A 586 20.77 -10.34 20.59
C SER A 586 20.77 -10.25 19.05
N ILE A 587 20.42 -11.31 18.34
CA ILE A 587 20.20 -11.37 16.88
C ILE A 587 18.71 -11.63 16.61
N ALA A 588 18.15 -12.73 17.11
CA ALA A 588 16.78 -13.11 16.83
C ALA A 588 16.08 -13.64 18.07
N GLY A 589 14.82 -13.26 18.27
CA GLY A 589 13.96 -13.83 19.32
C GLY A 589 13.66 -15.31 19.04
N THR A 590 13.37 -15.64 17.79
CA THR A 590 13.20 -17.02 17.30
C THR A 590 13.58 -17.11 15.83
N VAL A 591 13.89 -18.32 15.36
CA VAL A 591 14.17 -18.60 13.96
C VAL A 591 13.49 -19.89 13.51
N SER A 592 13.08 -19.94 12.24
CA SER A 592 12.54 -21.16 11.63
C SER A 592 13.60 -22.25 11.51
N GLU A 593 13.23 -23.51 11.71
CA GLU A 593 14.13 -24.66 11.53
C GLU A 593 14.57 -24.83 10.05
N GLU A 594 13.76 -24.35 9.11
CA GLU A 594 14.03 -24.43 7.67
C GLU A 594 14.85 -23.23 7.16
N GLY A 595 15.05 -22.21 7.98
CA GLY A 595 15.71 -20.97 7.64
C GLY A 595 17.25 -21.08 7.66
N GLU A 596 17.93 -20.11 7.08
CA GLU A 596 19.40 -20.02 7.09
C GLU A 596 19.90 -18.84 7.92
N VAL A 597 20.44 -19.12 9.12
CA VAL A 597 21.03 -18.12 10.01
C VAL A 597 22.54 -18.28 10.05
N LYS A 598 23.31 -17.23 9.66
CA LYS A 598 24.74 -17.38 9.44
C LYS A 598 25.51 -16.07 9.46
N GLY A 599 26.67 -16.10 10.09
CA GLY A 599 27.65 -15.00 10.03
C GLY A 599 27.22 -13.73 10.74
N ASN A 600 26.23 -13.81 11.63
CA ASN A 600 25.76 -12.66 12.38
C ASN A 600 26.67 -12.37 13.58
N ILE A 601 26.77 -11.10 13.93
CA ILE A 601 27.63 -10.62 15.03
C ILE A 601 26.76 -9.78 15.98
N PHE A 602 26.94 -9.95 17.28
CA PHE A 602 26.26 -9.13 18.27
C PHE A 602 27.19 -8.67 19.39
N VAL A 603 26.83 -7.57 20.01
CA VAL A 603 27.40 -7.14 21.29
C VAL A 603 26.52 -7.70 22.40
N GLY A 604 27.09 -8.57 23.23
CA GLY A 604 26.34 -9.23 24.29
C GLY A 604 26.05 -8.29 25.47
N ASP A 605 24.80 -8.33 25.92
CA ASP A 605 24.31 -7.74 27.15
C ASP A 605 23.52 -8.82 27.92
N ASP A 606 24.20 -9.86 28.36
CA ASP A 606 23.63 -11.01 29.09
C ASP A 606 22.61 -11.86 28.30
N LEU A 607 22.40 -11.63 27.01
CA LEU A 607 21.54 -12.43 26.13
C LEU A 607 22.35 -13.24 25.12
N ASP A 608 21.92 -14.45 24.84
CA ASP A 608 22.45 -15.25 23.74
C ASP A 608 22.08 -14.63 22.38
N GLY A 609 22.72 -15.07 21.30
CA GLY A 609 22.46 -14.54 19.96
C GLY A 609 21.05 -14.85 19.47
N ILE A 610 20.54 -16.05 19.74
CA ILE A 610 19.16 -16.48 19.52
C ILE A 610 18.70 -17.10 20.82
N ASP A 611 17.44 -17.03 21.18
CA ASP A 611 16.93 -17.51 22.47
C ASP A 611 17.54 -18.87 22.89
N ASN A 612 18.35 -18.85 23.94
CA ASN A 612 19.11 -20.01 24.48
C ASN A 612 20.05 -20.73 23.46
N ILE A 613 20.39 -20.10 22.33
CA ILE A 613 21.25 -20.66 21.29
C ILE A 613 22.39 -19.69 20.99
N ASN A 614 23.62 -20.14 21.20
CA ASN A 614 24.83 -19.35 20.93
C ASN A 614 25.85 -20.22 20.20
N TYR A 615 25.74 -20.34 18.86
CA TYR A 615 26.61 -21.16 18.02
C TYR A 615 27.56 -20.28 17.21
N ALA A 616 28.85 -20.60 17.29
CA ALA A 616 29.88 -20.00 16.45
C ALA A 616 29.53 -20.13 14.96
N GLY A 617 29.56 -19.00 14.22
CA GLY A 617 29.23 -18.91 12.81
C GLY A 617 27.76 -18.69 12.49
N ILE A 618 26.87 -18.75 13.48
CA ILE A 618 25.44 -18.42 13.38
C ILE A 618 25.24 -17.02 13.96
N ALA A 619 25.66 -16.84 15.24
CA ALA A 619 25.63 -15.59 15.96
C ALA A 619 26.86 -15.53 16.88
N ASP A 620 27.82 -14.71 16.53
CA ASP A 620 29.10 -14.60 17.23
C ASP A 620 29.10 -13.36 18.13
N GLU A 621 29.28 -13.57 19.44
CA GLU A 621 29.43 -12.49 20.40
C GLU A 621 30.76 -11.77 20.24
N LYS A 622 30.76 -10.45 20.25
CA LYS A 622 31.94 -9.59 20.22
C LYS A 622 31.78 -8.42 21.20
N SER A 623 32.92 -7.94 21.68
CA SER A 623 32.92 -6.68 22.41
C SER A 623 32.62 -5.49 21.46
N TYR A 624 32.11 -4.40 22.03
CA TYR A 624 31.87 -3.18 21.27
C TYR A 624 33.13 -2.67 20.54
N GLU A 625 34.31 -2.78 21.18
CA GLU A 625 35.60 -2.40 20.58
C GLU A 625 35.93 -3.27 19.36
N GLU A 626 35.62 -4.56 19.39
CA GLU A 626 35.88 -5.46 18.26
C GLU A 626 34.91 -5.18 17.10
N VAL A 627 33.63 -4.87 17.41
CA VAL A 627 32.66 -4.48 16.39
C VAL A 627 33.08 -3.19 15.69
N MET A 628 33.56 -2.19 16.45
CA MET A 628 34.01 -0.91 15.86
C MET A 628 35.25 -1.05 14.95
N LYS A 629 35.94 -2.18 14.99
CA LYS A 629 37.11 -2.48 14.13
C LYS A 629 36.77 -3.32 12.89
N LEU A 630 35.52 -3.75 12.75
CA LEU A 630 35.07 -4.48 11.57
C LEU A 630 35.13 -3.58 10.34
N GLU A 631 35.50 -4.16 9.20
CA GLU A 631 35.43 -3.48 7.92
C GLU A 631 33.95 -3.25 7.54
N ASN A 632 33.65 -2.11 6.93
CA ASN A 632 32.32 -1.73 6.41
C ASN A 632 31.22 -1.49 7.46
N ILE A 633 31.57 -1.23 8.72
CA ILE A 633 30.58 -0.75 9.71
C ILE A 633 30.12 0.65 9.30
N PRO A 634 28.81 0.90 9.25
CA PRO A 634 28.25 2.21 8.90
C PRO A 634 28.70 3.32 9.86
N GLU A 635 28.86 4.54 9.36
CA GLU A 635 29.26 5.70 10.19
C GLU A 635 28.29 5.92 11.37
N GLY A 636 26.99 5.71 11.15
CA GLY A 636 25.98 5.81 12.19
C GLY A 636 26.16 4.82 13.33
N PHE A 637 26.81 3.69 13.08
CA PHE A 637 27.10 2.66 14.06
C PHE A 637 28.29 3.02 14.99
N HIS A 638 29.15 3.94 14.57
CA HIS A 638 30.25 4.46 15.41
C HIS A 638 29.76 5.43 16.51
N LYS A 639 28.59 5.18 17.06
CA LYS A 639 27.96 5.96 18.11
C LYS A 639 27.50 5.02 19.21
N VAL A 640 27.54 5.51 20.43
CA VAL A 640 26.98 4.85 21.60
C VAL A 640 25.78 5.61 22.10
N LYS A 641 24.80 4.89 22.65
CA LYS A 641 23.60 5.45 23.26
C LYS A 641 23.75 5.45 24.77
N ILE A 642 23.54 6.58 25.39
CA ILE A 642 23.48 6.72 26.83
C ILE A 642 22.05 7.08 27.22
N THR A 643 21.42 6.19 27.93
CA THR A 643 20.05 6.36 28.45
C THR A 643 20.11 6.97 29.84
N PHE A 644 19.68 8.18 29.99
CA PHE A 644 19.57 8.89 31.26
C PHE A 644 18.20 8.61 31.86
N ARG A 645 18.18 7.87 32.98
CA ARG A 645 16.95 7.49 33.68
C ARG A 645 16.81 8.27 34.97
N ALA A 646 15.69 9.00 35.10
CA ALA A 646 15.28 9.65 36.33
C ALA A 646 14.16 8.86 37.04
N GLU A 647 13.88 9.17 38.32
CA GLU A 647 12.67 8.67 38.99
C GLU A 647 11.43 8.99 38.13
N ASP A 648 10.46 8.09 38.09
CA ASP A 648 9.25 8.09 37.23
C ASP A 648 9.45 7.54 35.80
N ASN A 649 10.53 6.80 35.54
CA ASN A 649 10.83 6.13 34.26
C ASN A 649 10.82 7.04 33.02
N VAL A 650 11.18 8.31 33.19
CA VAL A 650 11.41 9.20 32.04
C VAL A 650 12.85 8.98 31.55
N ASP A 651 12.99 8.18 30.51
CA ASP A 651 14.28 7.91 29.87
C ASP A 651 14.59 8.97 28.81
N ILE A 652 15.74 9.65 28.97
CA ILE A 652 16.28 10.58 27.96
C ILE A 652 17.47 9.91 27.30
N VAL A 653 17.35 9.56 26.03
CA VAL A 653 18.43 8.94 25.26
C VAL A 653 19.26 10.00 24.55
N LYS A 654 20.57 9.98 24.79
CA LYS A 654 21.54 10.80 24.05
C LYS A 654 22.53 9.89 23.32
N THR A 655 22.83 10.25 22.09
CA THR A 655 23.81 9.54 21.26
C THR A 655 25.10 10.35 21.20
N ILE A 656 26.22 9.71 21.44
CA ILE A 656 27.54 10.31 21.36
C ILE A 656 28.46 9.44 20.49
N ALA A 657 29.48 10.02 19.86
CA ALA A 657 30.45 9.25 19.11
C ALA A 657 31.17 8.21 20.02
N TYR A 658 31.47 7.03 19.48
CA TYR A 658 32.31 6.05 20.17
C TYR A 658 33.63 6.68 20.61
N ASN A 659 34.05 6.48 21.84
CA ASN A 659 35.13 7.19 22.51
C ASN A 659 34.90 8.70 22.75
N GLY A 660 33.72 9.24 22.44
CA GLY A 660 33.38 10.60 22.82
C GLY A 660 33.06 10.72 24.32
N SER A 661 33.09 11.95 24.86
CA SER A 661 32.81 12.22 26.27
C SER A 661 31.80 13.37 26.37
N PHE A 662 30.91 13.29 27.39
CA PHE A 662 30.00 14.39 27.70
C PHE A 662 30.71 15.54 28.41
N SER A 663 30.29 16.74 28.16
CA SER A 663 30.53 17.92 29.01
C SER A 663 29.35 18.09 29.98
N GLU A 664 29.53 18.90 31.03
CA GLU A 664 28.40 19.17 31.97
C GLU A 664 27.20 19.80 31.26
N SER A 665 27.41 20.57 30.19
CA SER A 665 26.35 21.23 29.42
C SER A 665 25.58 20.23 28.52
N ASP A 666 26.11 19.04 28.29
CA ASP A 666 25.47 18.03 27.46
C ASP A 666 24.53 17.13 28.27
N LEU A 667 24.65 17.15 29.60
CA LEU A 667 23.80 16.34 30.47
C LEU A 667 22.36 16.86 30.48
N PRO A 668 21.36 15.97 30.42
CA PRO A 668 19.97 16.39 30.50
C PRO A 668 19.63 16.92 31.88
N GLN A 669 18.65 17.82 31.95
CA GLN A 669 18.11 18.28 33.24
C GLN A 669 17.40 17.13 33.97
N ILE A 670 17.73 16.94 35.24
CA ILE A 670 17.05 15.94 36.07
C ILE A 670 15.72 16.57 36.53
N PRO A 671 14.59 15.83 36.44
CA PRO A 671 13.30 16.31 36.99
C PRO A 671 13.39 16.68 38.47
N GLU A 672 12.81 17.81 38.84
CA GLU A 672 12.76 18.25 40.24
C GLU A 672 11.86 17.33 41.06
N LYS A 673 12.35 16.92 42.26
CA LYS A 673 11.60 16.16 43.21
C LYS A 673 11.57 16.92 44.56
N ASP A 674 10.37 17.15 45.07
CA ASP A 674 10.19 17.95 46.27
C ASP A 674 10.93 17.35 47.51
N GLY A 675 11.81 18.12 48.10
CA GLY A 675 12.64 17.73 49.25
C GLY A 675 13.90 16.92 48.85
N TYR A 676 14.25 16.81 47.59
CA TYR A 676 15.48 16.15 47.11
C TYR A 676 16.28 17.06 46.20
N TYR A 677 17.61 16.87 46.17
CA TYR A 677 18.46 17.29 45.08
C TYR A 677 18.94 16.04 44.32
N ALA A 678 19.14 16.17 43.03
CA ALA A 678 19.54 15.05 42.20
C ALA A 678 20.76 15.42 41.34
N VAL A 679 21.63 14.44 41.13
CA VAL A 679 22.82 14.57 40.32
C VAL A 679 22.98 13.34 39.40
N TRP A 680 23.57 13.54 38.25
CA TRP A 680 24.09 12.43 37.46
C TRP A 680 25.40 11.94 38.06
N PRO A 681 25.75 10.65 37.94
CA PRO A 681 27.04 10.12 38.42
C PRO A 681 28.23 10.92 37.88
N GLU A 682 29.21 11.23 38.74
CA GLU A 682 30.39 12.05 38.41
C GLU A 682 31.28 11.45 37.31
N ASP A 683 31.13 10.14 37.05
CA ASP A 683 31.94 9.42 36.09
C ASP A 683 31.49 9.55 34.61
N LEU A 684 30.49 10.36 34.32
CA LEU A 684 30.00 10.61 32.96
C LEU A 684 30.73 11.72 32.23
N VAL A 685 31.15 12.76 32.95
CA VAL A 685 31.80 13.93 32.34
C VAL A 685 33.27 13.66 32.11
N GLY A 686 33.74 13.91 30.87
CA GLY A 686 35.14 13.79 30.48
C GLY A 686 35.65 12.35 30.32
N LYS A 687 34.82 11.32 30.52
CA LYS A 687 35.22 9.93 30.28
C LYS A 687 34.75 9.47 28.89
N PRO A 688 35.59 8.68 28.17
CA PRO A 688 35.18 8.10 26.90
C PRO A 688 34.02 7.11 27.09
N MET A 689 32.98 7.25 26.27
CA MET A 689 31.89 6.30 26.18
C MET A 689 32.20 5.24 25.12
N THR A 690 32.32 3.99 25.54
CA THR A 690 32.74 2.86 24.69
C THR A 690 31.67 1.79 24.50
N GLU A 691 30.52 1.96 25.12
CA GLU A 691 29.40 1.01 25.10
C GLU A 691 28.08 1.74 25.35
N ASN A 692 26.95 1.11 24.98
CA ASN A 692 25.63 1.60 25.38
C ASN A 692 25.50 1.45 26.90
N LYS A 693 24.98 2.49 27.57
CA LYS A 693 24.88 2.51 29.03
C LYS A 693 23.61 3.21 29.47
N THR A 694 22.93 2.60 30.45
CA THR A 694 21.90 3.29 31.22
C THR A 694 22.51 3.92 32.46
N VAL A 695 22.18 5.17 32.69
CA VAL A 695 22.66 5.96 33.83
C VAL A 695 21.45 6.44 34.64
N GLU A 696 21.45 6.11 35.92
CA GLU A 696 20.39 6.51 36.83
C GLU A 696 20.76 7.79 37.57
N ALA A 697 19.79 8.69 37.74
CA ALA A 697 19.95 9.89 38.56
C ALA A 697 19.98 9.51 40.05
N GLU A 698 20.94 10.05 40.77
CA GLU A 698 21.05 9.88 42.22
C GLU A 698 20.30 10.97 42.97
N TYR A 699 19.22 10.63 43.63
CA TYR A 699 18.40 11.52 44.43
C TYR A 699 18.79 11.47 45.91
N SER A 700 19.27 12.59 46.45
CA SER A 700 19.61 12.76 47.87
C SER A 700 18.64 13.71 48.55
N ARG A 701 18.16 13.35 49.73
CA ARG A 701 17.22 14.18 50.50
C ARG A 701 17.93 15.41 51.05
N TRP A 702 17.29 16.55 50.92
CA TRP A 702 17.78 17.76 51.60
C TRP A 702 17.80 17.53 53.11
N THR A 703 18.96 17.65 53.74
CA THR A 703 19.08 17.74 55.16
C THR A 703 19.31 19.18 55.52
N GLU A 704 18.43 19.77 56.35
CA GLU A 704 18.69 21.10 56.95
C GLU A 704 19.91 20.98 57.83
N SER A 705 21.06 21.47 57.38
CA SER A 705 22.20 21.68 58.25
C SER A 705 21.97 23.05 58.98
N ILE A 706 21.66 22.95 60.24
CA ILE A 706 21.67 24.13 61.11
C ILE A 706 23.15 24.55 61.24
N VAL A 707 23.54 25.56 60.49
CA VAL A 707 24.80 26.24 60.73
C VAL A 707 24.61 27.07 61.98
N GLY A 708 25.09 26.57 63.09
CA GLY A 708 25.21 27.36 64.31
C GLY A 708 26.21 28.50 64.06
N THR A 709 25.72 29.72 64.02
CA THR A 709 26.59 30.89 64.16
C THR A 709 26.93 31.08 65.61
N GLU A 710 28.21 30.93 65.95
CA GLU A 710 28.78 31.65 67.10
C GLU A 710 29.01 33.11 66.75
#